data_5443ff3d03a157713081df479cc85f69
#
_entry.id   5443ff3d03a157713081df479cc85f69
#
_cell.length_a   1.000
_cell.length_b   1.000
_cell.length_c   1.000
_cell.angle_alpha   90.00
_cell.angle_beta   90.00
_cell.angle_gamma   90.00
#
_symmetry.space_group_name_H-M   'P 1'
#
loop_
_entity.id
_entity.type
_entity.pdbx_description
1 polymer ?
#
loop_
_entity_poly.entity_id
_entity_poly.type
_entity_poly.pdbx_seq_one_letter_code
_entity_poly.pdbx_strand_id
1 'polypeptide(L)'
;MASPDLSLFTYPNETPFVELDCLAAFNALTDKEKLYAHYLSQASWYGGLIVYVQTSPEAPLIFSLIHKLVTAESVEDLKKTAIESGKATEDDVKALLVYISGILANSGNYKGFGDSKIVPNLPKERLENIILTSAAHKADPKAIETLWNACADKIYSLEHSHQHLGFGDKGTTTYFTPNCTLKDSELVGNFMKKYNLEGYNNRLFKYEDDGKTTYEVRMASVLNQQDDEPFLMKDTIYEGCTFRVTRGDYSGLLELVCQNLEKAKEYASNDLESNMLEQYIKSFRTGSLDAHKSGSTYWIKNKGPVVETYIGFIETYRDPAGMRGEFEGFVAMVNKEMSAKFGTLVAHAESLLKELPWPSTFEKDQFLKPDYTSLDVLTFSGSGIPAGINIPNYDEIRQSEGFKNVSLGNVIPTSFKGFRHQFLSEADVAMMDKFAVTAFEVNVGLHELLGHGSGKLFRKEGDQYNFDVETVINPLTNSKVTSWYEAGDTYDSKFTSLGSAYEECRAECVGLYLSLNQDVLKIFGTEGVEAENVMYTTWLNMLWAGSAKALEMYSPASKKWLQSHSQARYVILQVCLEAGEDFVKVTETEPGKNLLLSVDRSKIKTVGKKAIGDFLVKLQVYKSTGDVKSAQEMFNKYSEVSDDGAYPWARWRSIILAHKQPRQIMVQHNTKVNGNTVEISKYPATAEGFVQSWSERFSSSKVESLLESLWQKDAKYFYAEPPAKLSAAC
;
A
#
# COMPACT_ATOMS: atom_id res chain seq x y z
N MET A 1 -11.62 -20.64 -23.01
CA MET A 1 -11.85 -20.01 -21.69
C MET A 1 -12.94 -18.97 -21.87
N ALA A 2 -13.84 -18.80 -20.88
CA ALA A 2 -14.81 -17.71 -20.94
C ALA A 2 -14.08 -16.35 -20.90
N SER A 3 -14.60 -15.36 -21.63
CA SER A 3 -14.04 -14.00 -21.56
C SER A 3 -14.10 -13.50 -20.12
N PRO A 4 -13.04 -12.79 -19.63
CA PRO A 4 -13.04 -12.25 -18.29
C PRO A 4 -14.19 -11.23 -18.11
N ASP A 5 -14.78 -11.19 -16.93
CA ASP A 5 -15.80 -10.23 -16.58
C ASP A 5 -15.17 -8.82 -16.47
N LEU A 6 -15.47 -7.96 -17.44
CA LEU A 6 -14.94 -6.60 -17.54
C LEU A 6 -15.25 -5.75 -16.29
N SER A 7 -16.35 -6.01 -15.59
CA SER A 7 -16.74 -5.25 -14.40
C SER A 7 -15.70 -5.32 -13.27
N LEU A 8 -14.85 -6.37 -13.27
CA LEU A 8 -13.76 -6.52 -12.29
C LEU A 8 -12.57 -5.59 -12.57
N PHE A 9 -12.42 -5.15 -13.81
CA PHE A 9 -11.27 -4.41 -14.30
C PHE A 9 -11.59 -2.94 -14.64
N THR A 10 -12.86 -2.57 -14.70
CA THR A 10 -13.30 -1.20 -14.99
C THR A 10 -13.72 -0.47 -13.73
N TYR A 11 -13.63 0.85 -13.76
CA TYR A 11 -14.35 1.72 -12.84
C TYR A 11 -15.70 2.07 -13.46
N PRO A 12 -16.83 1.93 -12.73
CA PRO A 12 -18.14 2.39 -13.22
C PRO A 12 -18.13 3.90 -13.45
N ASN A 13 -18.89 4.38 -14.42
CA ASN A 13 -19.01 5.81 -14.69
C ASN A 13 -19.53 6.61 -13.49
N GLU A 14 -20.23 5.93 -12.56
CA GLU A 14 -20.77 6.49 -11.31
C GLU A 14 -19.79 6.38 -10.11
N THR A 15 -18.49 6.15 -10.38
CA THR A 15 -17.49 6.11 -9.31
C THR A 15 -17.52 7.39 -8.50
N PRO A 16 -17.70 7.31 -7.16
CA PRO A 16 -17.82 8.49 -6.32
C PRO A 16 -16.44 9.14 -6.09
N PHE A 17 -16.46 10.46 -6.07
CA PHE A 17 -15.31 11.29 -5.68
C PHE A 17 -15.63 11.96 -4.36
N VAL A 18 -14.63 12.05 -3.48
CA VAL A 18 -14.75 12.67 -2.15
C VAL A 18 -13.57 13.58 -1.88
N GLU A 19 -13.83 14.73 -1.27
CA GLU A 19 -12.77 15.65 -0.86
C GLU A 19 -12.03 15.09 0.35
N LEU A 20 -10.70 15.05 0.29
CA LEU A 20 -9.84 14.81 1.44
C LEU A 20 -9.54 16.17 2.09
N ASP A 21 -10.41 16.61 2.98
CA ASP A 21 -10.30 17.93 3.62
C ASP A 21 -9.19 17.95 4.67
N CYS A 22 -8.31 18.94 4.55
CA CYS A 22 -7.20 19.19 5.46
C CYS A 22 -7.07 20.68 5.84
N LEU A 23 -8.06 21.50 5.49
CA LEU A 23 -7.95 22.95 5.53
C LEU A 23 -7.79 23.51 6.94
N ALA A 24 -8.53 22.98 7.91
CA ALA A 24 -8.44 23.46 9.29
C ALA A 24 -7.02 23.27 9.83
N ALA A 25 -6.43 22.08 9.61
CA ALA A 25 -5.07 21.77 10.04
C ALA A 25 -4.02 22.62 9.28
N PHE A 26 -4.17 22.75 7.94
CA PHE A 26 -3.25 23.55 7.14
C PHE A 26 -3.28 25.04 7.50
N ASN A 27 -4.46 25.61 7.73
CA ASN A 27 -4.60 27.03 8.10
C ASN A 27 -4.04 27.34 9.48
N ALA A 28 -3.93 26.35 10.35
CA ALA A 28 -3.31 26.50 11.68
C ALA A 28 -1.77 26.53 11.64
N LEU A 29 -1.14 26.21 10.49
CA LEU A 29 0.30 26.27 10.32
C LEU A 29 0.80 27.71 10.19
N THR A 30 2.01 27.96 10.68
CA THR A 30 2.78 29.17 10.39
C THR A 30 3.25 29.18 8.92
N ASP A 31 3.62 30.35 8.40
CA ASP A 31 4.13 30.46 7.02
C ASP A 31 5.38 29.59 6.79
N LYS A 32 6.27 29.48 7.80
CA LYS A 32 7.43 28.58 7.75
C LYS A 32 7.02 27.11 7.62
N GLU A 33 6.07 26.66 8.43
CA GLU A 33 5.55 25.28 8.40
C GLU A 33 4.80 25.00 7.09
N LYS A 34 4.08 25.97 6.53
CA LYS A 34 3.43 25.84 5.22
C LYS A 34 4.44 25.68 4.09
N LEU A 35 5.54 26.42 4.11
CA LEU A 35 6.63 26.26 3.14
C LEU A 35 7.31 24.90 3.28
N TYR A 36 7.54 24.45 4.51
CA TYR A 36 8.05 23.10 4.79
C TYR A 36 7.13 22.02 4.20
N ALA A 37 5.83 22.08 4.52
CA ALA A 37 4.82 21.16 3.99
C ALA A 37 4.72 21.20 2.46
N HIS A 38 4.82 22.39 1.84
CA HIS A 38 4.79 22.54 0.40
C HIS A 38 5.94 21.81 -0.29
N TYR A 39 7.18 22.06 0.11
CA TYR A 39 8.33 21.43 -0.54
C TYR A 39 8.40 19.93 -0.29
N LEU A 40 8.00 19.45 0.89
CA LEU A 40 7.82 18.03 1.15
C LEU A 40 6.74 17.40 0.25
N SER A 41 5.63 18.11 0.03
CA SER A 41 4.57 17.67 -0.89
C SER A 41 5.06 17.58 -2.33
N GLN A 42 5.84 18.55 -2.79
CA GLN A 42 6.44 18.50 -4.13
C GLN A 42 7.41 17.32 -4.27
N ALA A 43 8.27 17.08 -3.26
CA ALA A 43 9.16 15.91 -3.24
C ALA A 43 8.36 14.60 -3.31
N SER A 44 7.30 14.48 -2.52
CA SER A 44 6.44 13.30 -2.50
C SER A 44 5.76 13.07 -3.85
N TRP A 45 5.23 14.11 -4.50
CA TRP A 45 4.57 14.00 -5.80
C TRP A 45 5.54 13.59 -6.92
N TYR A 46 6.74 14.17 -6.98
CA TYR A 46 7.74 13.77 -7.98
C TYR A 46 8.21 12.33 -7.77
N GLY A 47 8.41 11.94 -6.52
CA GLY A 47 8.78 10.57 -6.19
C GLY A 47 7.68 9.56 -6.50
N GLY A 48 6.41 9.92 -6.29
CA GLY A 48 5.27 9.06 -6.62
C GLY A 48 5.16 8.69 -8.09
N LEU A 49 5.78 9.45 -8.99
CA LEU A 49 5.87 9.08 -10.41
C LEU A 49 6.73 7.83 -10.65
N ILE A 50 7.62 7.47 -9.71
CA ILE A 50 8.40 6.23 -9.73
C ILE A 50 7.47 5.01 -9.73
N VAL A 51 6.33 5.09 -9.04
CA VAL A 51 5.36 3.99 -8.93
C VAL A 51 4.86 3.55 -10.31
N TYR A 52 4.67 4.47 -11.25
CA TYR A 52 4.32 4.09 -12.64
C TYR A 52 5.36 3.15 -13.25
N VAL A 53 6.66 3.43 -13.00
CA VAL A 53 7.75 2.57 -13.50
C VAL A 53 7.83 1.26 -12.74
N GLN A 54 7.40 1.20 -11.48
CA GLN A 54 7.36 -0.01 -10.65
C GLN A 54 6.14 -0.90 -10.95
N THR A 55 5.09 -0.35 -11.59
CA THR A 55 3.81 -1.04 -11.78
C THR A 55 3.81 -1.95 -13.00
N SER A 56 3.97 -1.38 -14.18
CA SER A 56 3.94 -2.14 -15.43
C SER A 56 4.80 -1.47 -16.51
N PRO A 57 5.21 -2.22 -17.54
CA PRO A 57 6.02 -1.65 -18.62
C PRO A 57 5.34 -0.51 -19.37
N GLU A 58 4.00 -0.54 -19.49
CA GLU A 58 3.23 0.48 -20.22
C GLU A 58 2.77 1.66 -19.36
N ALA A 59 2.78 1.54 -18.03
CA ALA A 59 2.24 2.58 -17.14
C ALA A 59 2.89 3.97 -17.32
N PRO A 60 4.22 4.08 -17.51
CA PRO A 60 4.86 5.37 -17.80
C PRO A 60 4.32 6.05 -19.08
N LEU A 61 4.05 5.27 -20.13
CA LEU A 61 3.50 5.79 -21.40
C LEU A 61 2.05 6.20 -21.25
N ILE A 62 1.26 5.42 -20.50
CA ILE A 62 -0.14 5.75 -20.21
C ILE A 62 -0.21 7.08 -19.46
N PHE A 63 0.65 7.27 -18.44
CA PHE A 63 0.74 8.55 -17.74
C PHE A 63 1.10 9.69 -18.70
N SER A 64 2.14 9.52 -19.53
CA SER A 64 2.58 10.55 -20.47
C SER A 64 1.46 10.93 -21.44
N LEU A 65 0.74 9.95 -22.00
CA LEU A 65 -0.40 10.20 -22.88
C LEU A 65 -1.52 10.97 -22.16
N ILE A 66 -1.94 10.50 -20.99
CA ILE A 66 -2.98 11.15 -20.17
C ILE A 66 -2.57 12.59 -19.84
N HIS A 67 -1.35 12.78 -19.36
CA HIS A 67 -0.87 14.09 -18.91
C HIS A 67 -0.81 15.09 -20.08
N LYS A 68 -0.34 14.65 -21.24
CA LYS A 68 -0.37 15.49 -22.47
C LYS A 68 -1.80 15.89 -22.87
N LEU A 69 -2.77 14.99 -22.74
CA LEU A 69 -4.17 15.30 -23.05
C LEU A 69 -4.74 16.37 -22.12
N VAL A 70 -4.55 16.20 -20.79
CA VAL A 70 -5.20 17.06 -19.77
C VAL A 70 -4.43 18.36 -19.49
N THR A 71 -3.21 18.51 -20.01
CA THR A 71 -2.43 19.76 -19.92
C THR A 71 -2.54 20.61 -21.19
N ALA A 72 -2.88 20.03 -22.33
CA ALA A 72 -3.02 20.75 -23.60
C ALA A 72 -4.30 21.59 -23.68
N GLU A 73 -5.34 21.20 -22.97
CA GLU A 73 -6.63 21.91 -22.92
C GLU A 73 -7.33 21.63 -21.58
N SER A 74 -8.30 22.48 -21.23
CA SER A 74 -9.12 22.23 -20.05
C SER A 74 -9.99 20.97 -20.23
N VAL A 75 -10.38 20.33 -19.13
CA VAL A 75 -11.29 19.17 -19.16
C VAL A 75 -12.60 19.53 -19.86
N GLU A 76 -13.11 20.74 -19.65
CA GLU A 76 -14.32 21.26 -20.29
C GLU A 76 -14.16 21.38 -21.81
N ASP A 77 -13.03 21.92 -22.29
CA ASP A 77 -12.74 22.03 -23.72
C ASP A 77 -12.54 20.66 -24.37
N LEU A 78 -11.85 19.73 -23.70
CA LEU A 78 -11.69 18.35 -24.15
C LEU A 78 -13.05 17.68 -24.32
N LYS A 79 -13.93 17.82 -23.33
CA LYS A 79 -15.32 17.32 -23.37
C LYS A 79 -16.09 17.91 -24.55
N LYS A 80 -16.06 19.22 -24.68
CA LYS A 80 -16.73 19.93 -25.76
C LYS A 80 -16.24 19.47 -27.13
N THR A 81 -14.94 19.46 -27.34
CA THR A 81 -14.32 19.07 -28.62
C THR A 81 -14.65 17.63 -28.98
N ALA A 82 -14.61 16.70 -28.02
CA ALA A 82 -14.93 15.29 -28.23
C ALA A 82 -16.39 15.09 -28.65
N ILE A 83 -17.34 15.75 -27.99
CA ILE A 83 -18.77 15.64 -28.29
C ILE A 83 -19.12 16.32 -29.62
N GLU A 84 -18.63 17.55 -29.87
CA GLU A 84 -18.89 18.29 -31.11
C GLU A 84 -18.32 17.58 -32.34
N SER A 85 -17.30 16.74 -32.19
CA SER A 85 -16.78 15.89 -33.26
C SER A 85 -17.77 14.84 -33.77
N GLY A 86 -18.83 14.54 -32.99
CA GLY A 86 -19.81 13.49 -33.27
C GLY A 86 -19.25 12.06 -33.12
N LYS A 87 -18.03 11.91 -32.63
CA LYS A 87 -17.33 10.61 -32.47
C LYS A 87 -17.35 10.08 -31.06
N ALA A 88 -17.74 10.90 -30.07
CA ALA A 88 -17.87 10.53 -28.67
C ALA A 88 -19.18 11.06 -28.08
N THR A 89 -19.70 10.36 -27.09
CA THR A 89 -20.88 10.74 -26.29
C THR A 89 -20.44 11.34 -24.96
N GLU A 90 -21.37 11.95 -24.21
CA GLU A 90 -21.10 12.39 -22.84
C GLU A 90 -20.67 11.25 -21.93
N ASP A 91 -21.28 10.05 -22.08
CA ASP A 91 -20.94 8.86 -21.32
C ASP A 91 -19.52 8.35 -21.65
N ASP A 92 -19.08 8.45 -22.92
CA ASP A 92 -17.72 8.11 -23.32
C ASP A 92 -16.70 9.02 -22.63
N VAL A 93 -16.98 10.33 -22.59
CA VAL A 93 -16.09 11.30 -21.91
C VAL A 93 -16.09 11.08 -20.41
N LYS A 94 -17.24 10.81 -19.80
CA LYS A 94 -17.35 10.46 -18.38
C LYS A 94 -16.52 9.20 -18.07
N ALA A 95 -16.67 8.15 -18.87
CA ALA A 95 -15.89 6.93 -18.74
C ALA A 95 -14.37 7.18 -18.86
N LEU A 96 -13.97 8.06 -19.78
CA LEU A 96 -12.57 8.47 -19.92
C LEU A 96 -12.05 9.18 -18.67
N LEU A 97 -12.78 10.16 -18.12
CA LEU A 97 -12.36 10.92 -16.95
C LEU A 97 -12.25 10.02 -15.70
N VAL A 98 -13.18 9.06 -15.55
CA VAL A 98 -13.11 8.07 -14.48
C VAL A 98 -11.93 7.12 -14.67
N TYR A 99 -11.64 6.68 -15.90
CA TYR A 99 -10.46 5.89 -16.21
C TYR A 99 -9.17 6.65 -15.89
N ILE A 100 -9.03 7.89 -16.36
CA ILE A 100 -7.89 8.76 -16.04
C ILE A 100 -7.71 8.88 -14.52
N SER A 101 -8.82 9.14 -13.81
CA SER A 101 -8.79 9.25 -12.35
C SER A 101 -8.35 7.95 -11.69
N GLY A 102 -8.79 6.80 -12.20
CA GLY A 102 -8.34 5.49 -11.72
C GLY A 102 -6.84 5.27 -11.89
N ILE A 103 -6.28 5.61 -13.06
CA ILE A 103 -4.84 5.54 -13.34
C ILE A 103 -4.04 6.44 -12.39
N LEU A 104 -4.47 7.69 -12.25
CA LEU A 104 -3.77 8.70 -11.45
C LEU A 104 -3.86 8.39 -9.94
N ALA A 105 -5.03 7.96 -9.45
CA ALA A 105 -5.24 7.61 -8.03
C ALA A 105 -4.49 6.35 -7.59
N ASN A 106 -4.14 5.46 -8.52
CA ASN A 106 -3.38 4.24 -8.24
C ASN A 106 -1.92 4.32 -8.70
N SER A 107 -1.47 5.47 -9.17
CA SER A 107 -0.13 5.67 -9.71
C SER A 107 0.29 4.58 -10.71
N GLY A 108 -0.64 4.17 -11.58
CA GLY A 108 -0.44 3.12 -12.59
C GLY A 108 -1.73 2.47 -13.06
N ASN A 109 -1.61 1.55 -14.00
CA ASN A 109 -2.74 0.84 -14.62
C ASN A 109 -3.13 -0.47 -13.91
N TYR A 110 -2.73 -0.62 -12.64
CA TYR A 110 -3.16 -1.67 -11.73
C TYR A 110 -3.57 -1.06 -10.40
N LYS A 111 -4.67 -1.56 -9.83
CA LYS A 111 -5.19 -1.05 -8.54
C LYS A 111 -4.17 -1.27 -7.43
N GLY A 112 -3.92 -0.25 -6.63
CA GLY A 112 -3.02 -0.31 -5.47
C GLY A 112 -3.55 -1.24 -4.38
N PHE A 113 -4.87 -1.37 -4.29
CA PHE A 113 -5.53 -2.37 -3.44
C PHE A 113 -6.20 -3.41 -4.34
N GLY A 114 -5.62 -4.62 -4.37
CA GLY A 114 -6.14 -5.76 -5.09
C GLY A 114 -5.45 -6.08 -6.41
N ASP A 115 -4.41 -5.35 -6.78
CA ASP A 115 -3.46 -5.62 -7.87
C ASP A 115 -4.08 -5.96 -9.25
N SER A 116 -5.42 -5.77 -9.40
CA SER A 116 -6.10 -6.02 -10.66
C SER A 116 -5.91 -4.87 -11.64
N LYS A 117 -5.81 -5.20 -12.91
CA LYS A 117 -5.69 -4.22 -13.99
C LYS A 117 -6.84 -3.21 -14.01
N ILE A 118 -6.56 -2.02 -14.48
CA ILE A 118 -7.54 -0.96 -14.75
C ILE A 118 -7.69 -0.81 -16.27
N VAL A 119 -8.89 -1.06 -16.77
CA VAL A 119 -9.25 -0.96 -18.19
C VAL A 119 -10.32 0.12 -18.36
N PRO A 120 -10.30 0.92 -19.43
CA PRO A 120 -11.35 1.92 -19.68
C PRO A 120 -12.74 1.28 -19.83
N ASN A 121 -13.76 1.89 -19.24
CA ASN A 121 -15.16 1.49 -19.44
C ASN A 121 -15.73 2.10 -20.73
N LEU A 122 -14.95 2.10 -21.79
CA LEU A 122 -15.37 2.51 -23.14
C LEU A 122 -14.59 1.75 -24.20
N PRO A 123 -15.15 1.54 -25.40
CA PRO A 123 -14.48 0.83 -26.49
C PRO A 123 -13.20 1.53 -26.95
N LYS A 124 -12.19 0.76 -27.34
CA LYS A 124 -10.88 1.26 -27.80
C LYS A 124 -11.02 2.32 -28.90
N GLU A 125 -11.88 2.07 -29.90
CA GLU A 125 -12.14 3.03 -30.99
C GLU A 125 -12.69 4.38 -30.50
N ARG A 126 -13.54 4.36 -29.44
CA ARG A 126 -14.10 5.60 -28.85
C ARG A 126 -13.01 6.39 -28.13
N LEU A 127 -12.17 5.70 -27.36
CA LEU A 127 -11.01 6.34 -26.71
C LEU A 127 -10.06 6.94 -27.73
N GLU A 128 -9.70 6.21 -28.78
CA GLU A 128 -8.87 6.70 -29.89
C GLU A 128 -9.46 7.96 -30.55
N ASN A 129 -10.77 7.95 -30.81
CA ASN A 129 -11.45 9.12 -31.39
C ASN A 129 -11.34 10.38 -30.50
N ILE A 130 -11.46 10.23 -29.18
CA ILE A 130 -11.28 11.36 -28.24
C ILE A 130 -9.85 11.87 -28.30
N ILE A 131 -8.86 10.97 -28.26
CA ILE A 131 -7.43 11.30 -28.33
C ILE A 131 -7.12 12.06 -29.63
N LEU A 132 -7.56 11.55 -30.77
CA LEU A 132 -7.27 12.13 -32.10
C LEU A 132 -8.00 13.47 -32.37
N THR A 133 -9.03 13.80 -31.60
CA THR A 133 -9.73 15.10 -31.69
C THR A 133 -9.20 16.14 -30.71
N SER A 134 -8.37 15.76 -29.75
CA SER A 134 -7.85 16.61 -28.67
C SER A 134 -6.93 17.73 -29.18
N ALA A 135 -6.74 18.77 -28.36
CA ALA A 135 -5.76 19.81 -28.59
C ALA A 135 -4.33 19.25 -28.55
N ALA A 136 -4.05 18.26 -27.72
CA ALA A 136 -2.74 17.61 -27.69
C ALA A 136 -2.36 17.00 -29.07
N HIS A 137 -3.29 16.23 -29.66
CA HIS A 137 -3.07 15.66 -30.98
C HIS A 137 -2.94 16.74 -32.06
N LYS A 138 -3.75 17.80 -32.01
CA LYS A 138 -3.63 18.92 -32.97
C LYS A 138 -2.27 19.62 -32.88
N ALA A 139 -1.69 19.70 -31.67
CA ALA A 139 -0.39 20.34 -31.43
C ALA A 139 0.79 19.47 -31.93
N ASP A 140 0.75 18.16 -31.65
CA ASP A 140 1.78 17.20 -32.08
C ASP A 140 1.15 15.83 -32.42
N PRO A 141 0.59 15.68 -33.64
CA PRO A 141 -0.04 14.41 -34.04
C PRO A 141 0.89 13.21 -33.91
N LYS A 142 2.15 13.40 -34.35
CA LYS A 142 3.13 12.29 -34.37
C LYS A 142 3.47 11.77 -32.97
N ALA A 143 3.67 12.65 -31.99
CA ALA A 143 3.98 12.25 -30.62
C ALA A 143 2.79 11.52 -29.99
N ILE A 144 1.57 12.06 -30.14
CA ILE A 144 0.36 11.46 -29.57
C ILE A 144 0.05 10.09 -30.22
N GLU A 145 0.12 9.98 -31.54
CA GLU A 145 -0.10 8.71 -32.24
C GLU A 145 0.97 7.67 -31.88
N THR A 146 2.23 8.08 -31.72
CA THR A 146 3.31 7.18 -31.29
C THR A 146 3.04 6.64 -29.88
N LEU A 147 2.67 7.50 -28.93
CA LEU A 147 2.31 7.08 -27.58
C LEU A 147 1.09 6.16 -27.56
N TRP A 148 0.03 6.54 -28.29
CA TRP A 148 -1.19 5.72 -28.39
C TRP A 148 -0.88 4.33 -28.94
N ASN A 149 -0.18 4.25 -30.06
CA ASN A 149 0.17 2.97 -30.69
C ASN A 149 1.08 2.10 -29.81
N ALA A 150 1.91 2.72 -28.97
CA ALA A 150 2.79 1.98 -28.06
C ALA A 150 2.05 1.35 -26.86
N CYS A 151 0.91 1.93 -26.44
CA CYS A 151 0.22 1.46 -25.22
C CYS A 151 -1.22 0.98 -25.43
N ALA A 152 -1.88 1.29 -26.57
CA ALA A 152 -3.30 1.03 -26.78
C ALA A 152 -3.71 -0.44 -26.57
N ASP A 153 -2.98 -1.37 -27.16
CA ASP A 153 -3.27 -2.80 -27.01
C ASP A 153 -3.06 -3.25 -25.56
N LYS A 154 -2.03 -2.74 -24.91
CA LYS A 154 -1.75 -3.03 -23.51
C LYS A 154 -2.79 -2.45 -22.55
N ILE A 155 -3.36 -1.27 -22.84
CA ILE A 155 -4.47 -0.70 -22.06
C ILE A 155 -5.65 -1.66 -21.98
N TYR A 156 -6.02 -2.30 -23.10
CA TYR A 156 -7.20 -3.16 -23.20
C TYR A 156 -6.94 -4.64 -22.98
N SER A 157 -5.68 -5.09 -22.98
CA SER A 157 -5.37 -6.51 -22.87
C SER A 157 -5.77 -7.06 -21.50
N LEU A 158 -6.58 -8.14 -21.51
CA LEU A 158 -6.94 -8.95 -20.35
C LEU A 158 -6.46 -10.41 -20.55
N GLU A 159 -5.36 -10.61 -21.27
CA GLU A 159 -4.65 -11.89 -21.24
C GLU A 159 -4.30 -12.27 -19.80
N HIS A 160 -4.20 -13.55 -19.52
CA HIS A 160 -4.03 -14.04 -18.15
C HIS A 160 -2.89 -13.35 -17.39
N SER A 161 -1.74 -13.17 -18.03
CA SER A 161 -0.57 -12.49 -17.46
C SER A 161 -0.75 -10.98 -17.27
N HIS A 162 -1.79 -10.39 -17.88
CA HIS A 162 -2.05 -8.95 -17.77
C HIS A 162 -3.18 -8.59 -16.80
N GLN A 163 -3.87 -9.58 -16.21
CA GLN A 163 -5.01 -9.31 -15.33
C GLN A 163 -4.60 -8.81 -13.95
N HIS A 164 -3.44 -9.22 -13.44
CA HIS A 164 -2.96 -8.94 -12.09
C HIS A 164 -1.45 -8.71 -12.08
N LEU A 165 -0.94 -8.14 -10.99
CA LEU A 165 0.50 -8.13 -10.71
C LEU A 165 0.99 -9.55 -10.35
N GLY A 166 2.23 -9.88 -10.70
CA GLY A 166 2.83 -11.19 -10.42
C GLY A 166 4.02 -11.53 -11.30
N PHE A 167 4.56 -12.75 -11.13
CA PHE A 167 5.67 -13.28 -11.92
C PHE A 167 5.25 -13.91 -13.23
N GLY A 168 5.98 -13.64 -14.29
CA GLY A 168 6.00 -14.37 -15.55
C GLY A 168 4.61 -14.48 -16.21
N ASP A 169 4.14 -15.71 -16.42
CA ASP A 169 2.83 -16.00 -17.01
C ASP A 169 1.65 -15.79 -16.07
N LYS A 170 1.92 -15.57 -14.78
CA LYS A 170 0.90 -15.40 -13.72
C LYS A 170 0.52 -13.95 -13.46
N GLY A 171 1.27 -12.99 -13.98
CA GLY A 171 1.02 -11.58 -13.75
C GLY A 171 2.10 -10.68 -14.32
N THR A 172 1.90 -9.38 -14.14
CA THR A 172 2.81 -8.33 -14.59
C THR A 172 3.58 -7.75 -13.41
N THR A 173 4.86 -7.44 -13.59
CA THR A 173 5.69 -6.68 -12.66
C THR A 173 6.82 -6.01 -13.42
N THR A 174 7.33 -4.90 -12.88
CA THR A 174 8.57 -4.27 -13.35
C THR A 174 9.66 -4.25 -12.28
N TYR A 175 9.41 -4.83 -11.11
CA TYR A 175 10.47 -5.14 -10.16
C TYR A 175 11.43 -6.20 -10.70
N PHE A 176 10.97 -7.02 -11.64
CA PHE A 176 11.72 -8.08 -12.31
C PHE A 176 11.45 -8.05 -13.82
N THR A 177 12.45 -8.43 -14.60
CA THR A 177 12.21 -8.70 -16.02
C THR A 177 11.30 -9.94 -16.21
N PRO A 178 10.51 -10.01 -17.30
CA PRO A 178 9.50 -11.08 -17.49
C PRO A 178 10.03 -12.51 -17.49
N ASN A 179 11.32 -12.69 -17.77
CA ASN A 179 12.01 -13.98 -17.77
C ASN A 179 12.50 -14.41 -16.38
N CYS A 180 12.23 -13.63 -15.33
CA CYS A 180 12.52 -14.00 -13.95
C CYS A 180 11.41 -14.88 -13.39
N THR A 181 11.81 -15.83 -12.55
CA THR A 181 10.94 -16.73 -11.79
C THR A 181 11.17 -16.55 -10.29
N LEU A 182 10.36 -17.21 -9.47
CA LEU A 182 10.58 -17.21 -8.01
C LEU A 182 11.96 -17.78 -7.65
N LYS A 183 12.46 -18.81 -8.40
CA LYS A 183 13.80 -19.37 -8.20
C LYS A 183 14.92 -18.35 -8.48
N ASP A 184 14.73 -17.53 -9.51
CA ASP A 184 15.67 -16.44 -9.79
C ASP A 184 15.69 -15.42 -8.64
N SER A 185 14.51 -15.09 -8.10
CA SER A 185 14.40 -14.20 -6.95
C SER A 185 15.08 -14.77 -5.69
N GLU A 186 14.91 -16.07 -5.43
CA GLU A 186 15.57 -16.77 -4.32
C GLU A 186 17.10 -16.78 -4.48
N LEU A 187 17.60 -17.10 -5.69
CA LEU A 187 19.05 -17.07 -5.99
C LEU A 187 19.64 -15.69 -5.76
N VAL A 188 18.97 -14.65 -6.26
CA VAL A 188 19.39 -13.25 -6.08
C VAL A 188 19.28 -12.83 -4.63
N GLY A 189 18.26 -13.25 -3.90
CA GLY A 189 18.12 -13.01 -2.46
C GLY A 189 19.28 -13.59 -1.66
N ASN A 190 19.73 -14.81 -1.98
CA ASN A 190 20.90 -15.43 -1.36
C ASN A 190 22.20 -14.68 -1.68
N PHE A 191 22.35 -14.21 -2.92
CA PHE A 191 23.48 -13.36 -3.29
C PHE A 191 23.47 -12.05 -2.51
N MET A 192 22.33 -11.36 -2.48
CA MET A 192 22.18 -10.08 -1.78
C MET A 192 22.46 -10.22 -0.27
N LYS A 193 21.94 -11.27 0.37
CA LYS A 193 22.24 -11.58 1.77
C LYS A 193 23.73 -11.79 2.01
N LYS A 194 24.41 -12.55 1.14
CA LYS A 194 25.87 -12.79 1.25
C LYS A 194 26.71 -11.51 1.19
N TYR A 195 26.25 -10.53 0.40
CA TYR A 195 26.97 -9.28 0.19
C TYR A 195 26.37 -8.09 0.93
N ASN A 196 25.48 -8.36 1.90
CA ASN A 196 24.84 -7.35 2.74
C ASN A 196 24.07 -6.28 1.93
N LEU A 197 23.35 -6.70 0.91
CA LEU A 197 22.48 -5.88 0.08
C LEU A 197 21.03 -6.15 0.44
N GLU A 198 20.22 -5.11 0.46
CA GLU A 198 18.78 -5.22 0.73
C GLU A 198 17.94 -4.85 -0.50
N GLY A 199 16.70 -5.35 -0.56
CA GLY A 199 15.86 -5.26 -1.74
C GLY A 199 15.09 -3.96 -1.91
N TYR A 200 14.86 -3.18 -0.85
CA TYR A 200 13.86 -2.09 -0.85
C TYR A 200 13.91 -1.16 -2.05
N ASN A 201 15.08 -0.69 -2.44
CA ASN A 201 15.26 0.36 -3.45
C ASN A 201 15.87 -0.13 -4.77
N ASN A 202 15.64 -1.37 -5.16
CA ASN A 202 16.21 -1.90 -6.40
C ASN A 202 15.20 -2.69 -7.23
N ARG A 203 15.57 -2.92 -8.48
CA ARG A 203 14.91 -3.81 -9.44
C ARG A 203 15.90 -4.84 -9.95
N LEU A 204 15.40 -6.00 -10.40
CA LEU A 204 16.20 -7.09 -10.91
C LEU A 204 16.00 -7.28 -12.41
N PHE A 205 17.11 -7.24 -13.15
CA PHE A 205 17.15 -7.49 -14.59
C PHE A 205 17.95 -8.76 -14.88
N LYS A 206 17.32 -9.74 -15.55
CA LYS A 206 17.94 -10.98 -16.01
C LYS A 206 18.10 -10.94 -17.51
N TYR A 207 19.31 -11.15 -18.01
CA TYR A 207 19.60 -11.19 -19.43
C TYR A 207 20.84 -12.03 -19.71
N GLU A 208 21.06 -12.36 -20.99
CA GLU A 208 22.30 -13.01 -21.44
C GLU A 208 23.32 -11.95 -21.85
N ASP A 209 24.54 -12.07 -21.34
CA ASP A 209 25.69 -11.23 -21.65
C ASP A 209 26.88 -12.14 -21.94
N ASP A 210 27.44 -12.10 -23.17
CA ASP A 210 28.52 -12.95 -23.66
C ASP A 210 28.25 -14.46 -23.42
N GLY A 211 27.01 -14.90 -23.61
CA GLY A 211 26.60 -16.31 -23.45
C GLY A 211 26.51 -16.79 -21.99
N LYS A 212 26.48 -15.86 -21.02
CA LYS A 212 26.29 -16.12 -19.60
C LYS A 212 25.06 -15.41 -19.09
N THR A 213 24.29 -16.12 -18.27
CA THR A 213 23.17 -15.50 -17.55
C THR A 213 23.70 -14.45 -16.58
N THR A 214 23.24 -13.21 -16.75
CA THR A 214 23.57 -12.06 -15.92
C THR A 214 22.35 -11.58 -15.16
N TYR A 215 22.52 -11.41 -13.86
CA TYR A 215 21.57 -10.76 -12.95
C TYR A 215 22.08 -9.36 -12.59
N GLU A 216 21.39 -8.33 -13.04
CA GLU A 216 21.68 -6.94 -12.69
C GLU A 216 20.72 -6.49 -11.58
N VAL A 217 21.28 -6.23 -10.39
CA VAL A 217 20.60 -5.55 -9.29
C VAL A 217 20.79 -4.05 -9.52
N ARG A 218 19.72 -3.39 -9.97
CA ARG A 218 19.76 -1.95 -10.32
C ARG A 218 19.18 -1.12 -9.20
N MET A 219 20.02 -0.34 -8.54
CA MET A 219 19.67 0.49 -7.39
C MET A 219 19.15 1.86 -7.81
N ALA A 220 18.11 2.32 -7.11
CA ALA A 220 17.55 3.66 -7.25
C ALA A 220 18.53 4.72 -6.74
N SER A 221 18.92 5.66 -7.57
CA SER A 221 19.79 6.79 -7.17
C SER A 221 19.82 7.89 -8.22
N VAL A 222 20.15 9.11 -7.81
CA VAL A 222 20.48 10.22 -8.71
C VAL A 222 21.78 9.92 -9.43
N LEU A 223 22.83 9.56 -8.68
CA LEU A 223 24.12 9.19 -9.23
C LEU A 223 24.01 7.93 -10.08
N ASN A 224 24.79 7.86 -11.13
CA ASN A 224 24.81 6.74 -12.07
C ASN A 224 26.10 5.94 -11.94
N GLN A 225 26.26 4.89 -12.75
CA GLN A 225 27.41 3.98 -12.70
C GLN A 225 28.76 4.66 -13.00
N GLN A 226 28.75 5.80 -13.66
CA GLN A 226 29.98 6.50 -14.04
C GLN A 226 30.57 7.35 -12.90
N ASP A 227 29.78 7.61 -11.86
CA ASP A 227 30.23 8.37 -10.71
C ASP A 227 31.11 7.47 -9.81
N ASP A 228 32.25 7.98 -9.39
CA ASP A 228 33.17 7.26 -8.50
C ASP A 228 32.61 7.18 -7.08
N GLU A 229 32.04 6.03 -6.75
CA GLU A 229 31.56 5.71 -5.41
C GLU A 229 32.01 4.32 -4.97
N PRO A 230 32.61 4.18 -3.80
CA PRO A 230 33.32 2.97 -3.39
C PRO A 230 32.40 1.78 -3.07
N PHE A 231 31.07 1.98 -2.93
CA PHE A 231 30.17 0.89 -2.54
C PHE A 231 29.69 0.02 -3.70
N LEU A 232 29.95 0.42 -4.96
CA LEU A 232 29.59 -0.38 -6.12
C LEU A 232 30.49 -1.59 -6.26
N MET A 233 29.89 -2.76 -6.43
CA MET A 233 30.59 -4.01 -6.60
C MET A 233 31.04 -4.21 -8.06
N LYS A 234 32.17 -4.85 -8.25
CA LYS A 234 32.56 -5.38 -9.56
C LYS A 234 31.68 -6.59 -9.90
N ASP A 235 31.53 -6.88 -11.20
CA ASP A 235 30.87 -8.09 -11.65
C ASP A 235 31.42 -9.31 -10.90
N THR A 236 30.51 -10.08 -10.31
CA THR A 236 30.83 -11.18 -9.39
C THR A 236 30.22 -12.47 -9.91
N ILE A 237 30.98 -13.56 -9.96
CA ILE A 237 30.44 -14.86 -10.29
C ILE A 237 29.90 -15.52 -9.01
N TYR A 238 28.61 -15.88 -9.03
CA TYR A 238 27.94 -16.58 -7.96
C TYR A 238 27.01 -17.65 -8.55
N GLU A 239 27.11 -18.88 -8.05
CA GLU A 239 26.34 -20.05 -8.54
C GLU A 239 26.35 -20.20 -10.08
N GLY A 240 27.51 -19.92 -10.71
CA GLY A 240 27.70 -20.05 -12.16
C GLY A 240 27.14 -18.91 -13.02
N CYS A 241 26.48 -17.93 -12.43
CA CYS A 241 25.92 -16.75 -13.08
C CYS A 241 26.74 -15.49 -12.79
N THR A 242 26.66 -14.50 -13.65
CA THR A 242 27.25 -13.18 -13.40
C THR A 242 26.25 -12.31 -12.63
N PHE A 243 26.71 -11.71 -11.53
CA PHE A 243 25.95 -10.72 -10.77
C PHE A 243 26.61 -9.36 -10.91
N ARG A 244 25.77 -8.40 -11.29
CA ARG A 244 26.16 -7.00 -11.50
C ARG A 244 25.29 -6.12 -10.62
N VAL A 245 25.92 -5.24 -9.85
CA VAL A 245 25.21 -4.22 -9.05
C VAL A 245 25.44 -2.87 -9.71
N THR A 246 24.36 -2.23 -10.15
CA THR A 246 24.40 -0.92 -10.79
C THR A 246 23.56 0.08 -10.01
N ARG A 247 23.68 1.37 -10.34
CA ARG A 247 22.85 2.44 -9.79
C ARG A 247 22.40 3.41 -10.89
N GLY A 248 21.59 4.42 -10.52
CA GLY A 248 21.04 5.38 -11.46
C GLY A 248 19.64 5.02 -11.97
N ASP A 249 18.96 4.06 -11.29
CA ASP A 249 17.53 3.86 -11.57
C ASP A 249 16.73 5.07 -11.09
N TYR A 250 15.73 5.51 -11.84
CA TYR A 250 14.87 6.68 -11.56
C TYR A 250 15.62 8.02 -11.39
N SER A 251 16.86 8.14 -11.86
CA SER A 251 17.78 9.25 -11.56
C SER A 251 17.14 10.64 -11.73
N GLY A 252 16.46 10.91 -12.86
CA GLY A 252 15.85 12.20 -13.10
C GLY A 252 14.68 12.56 -12.19
N LEU A 253 13.89 11.56 -11.75
CA LEU A 253 12.80 11.77 -10.80
C LEU A 253 13.36 11.98 -9.39
N LEU A 254 14.35 11.19 -8.98
CA LEU A 254 15.01 11.33 -7.69
C LEU A 254 15.77 12.66 -7.55
N GLU A 255 16.31 13.21 -8.65
CA GLU A 255 16.90 14.56 -8.64
C GLU A 255 15.85 15.62 -8.28
N LEU A 256 14.64 15.53 -8.83
CA LEU A 256 13.54 16.44 -8.46
C LEU A 256 13.10 16.27 -7.00
N VAL A 257 13.10 15.03 -6.51
CA VAL A 257 12.87 14.74 -5.08
C VAL A 257 13.92 15.43 -4.22
N CYS A 258 15.21 15.22 -4.51
CA CYS A 258 16.32 15.82 -3.75
C CYS A 258 16.26 17.35 -3.74
N GLN A 259 16.02 17.98 -4.88
CA GLN A 259 15.91 19.44 -5.01
C GLN A 259 14.80 20.02 -4.12
N ASN A 260 13.67 19.32 -4.00
CA ASN A 260 12.59 19.77 -3.13
C ASN A 260 12.85 19.46 -1.66
N LEU A 261 13.51 18.35 -1.31
CA LEU A 261 13.93 18.07 0.06
C LEU A 261 15.02 19.06 0.54
N GLU A 262 15.92 19.50 -0.33
CA GLU A 262 16.90 20.55 -0.02
C GLU A 262 16.21 21.87 0.34
N LYS A 263 15.17 22.25 -0.43
CA LYS A 263 14.36 23.44 -0.10
C LYS A 263 13.55 23.25 1.19
N ALA A 264 12.95 22.07 1.38
CA ALA A 264 12.23 21.79 2.63
C ALA A 264 13.15 21.92 3.85
N LYS A 265 14.40 21.47 3.75
CA LYS A 265 15.39 21.56 4.83
C LYS A 265 15.63 22.99 5.31
N GLU A 266 15.51 24.00 4.45
CA GLU A 266 15.62 25.42 4.83
C GLU A 266 14.53 25.87 5.82
N TYR A 267 13.41 25.15 5.85
CA TYR A 267 12.24 25.43 6.69
C TYR A 267 12.05 24.43 7.83
N ALA A 268 13.00 23.51 8.04
CA ALA A 268 12.94 22.55 9.13
C ALA A 268 12.80 23.25 10.50
N SER A 269 12.01 22.67 11.39
CA SER A 269 11.69 23.27 12.69
C SER A 269 12.79 23.03 13.72
N ASN A 270 13.59 21.98 13.54
CA ASN A 270 14.65 21.56 14.46
C ASN A 270 15.74 20.75 13.75
N ASP A 271 16.81 20.45 14.48
CA ASP A 271 17.96 19.71 13.96
C ASP A 271 17.61 18.25 13.58
N LEU A 272 16.62 17.62 14.25
CA LEU A 272 16.21 16.26 13.91
C LEU A 272 15.57 16.21 12.53
N GLU A 273 14.68 17.16 12.21
CA GLU A 273 14.09 17.29 10.87
C GLU A 273 15.16 17.58 9.81
N SER A 274 16.07 18.52 10.11
CA SER A 274 17.15 18.87 9.20
C SER A 274 18.06 17.67 8.91
N ASN A 275 18.49 16.93 9.94
CA ASN A 275 19.34 15.76 9.80
C ASN A 275 18.62 14.60 9.10
N MET A 276 17.33 14.39 9.39
CA MET A 276 16.49 13.42 8.67
C MET A 276 16.50 13.69 7.17
N LEU A 277 16.20 14.92 6.76
CA LEU A 277 16.16 15.30 5.36
C LEU A 277 17.53 15.18 4.69
N GLU A 278 18.61 15.53 5.38
CA GLU A 278 19.97 15.34 4.87
C GLU A 278 20.28 13.88 4.56
N GLN A 279 19.87 12.96 5.44
CA GLN A 279 20.09 11.53 5.24
C GLN A 279 19.18 10.99 4.11
N TYR A 280 17.96 11.46 3.98
CA TYR A 280 17.09 11.08 2.85
C TYR A 280 17.65 11.59 1.52
N ILE A 281 18.11 12.84 1.45
CA ILE A 281 18.78 13.39 0.28
C ILE A 281 20.01 12.53 -0.08
N LYS A 282 20.86 12.18 0.91
CA LYS A 282 22.01 11.31 0.70
C LYS A 282 21.59 9.94 0.16
N SER A 283 20.55 9.33 0.73
CA SER A 283 20.02 8.05 0.28
C SER A 283 19.59 8.11 -1.18
N PHE A 284 18.75 9.08 -1.54
CA PHE A 284 18.25 9.22 -2.92
C PHE A 284 19.36 9.62 -3.91
N ARG A 285 20.37 10.38 -3.48
CA ARG A 285 21.51 10.70 -4.36
C ARG A 285 22.39 9.49 -4.64
N THR A 286 22.69 8.69 -3.63
CA THR A 286 23.73 7.63 -3.73
C THR A 286 23.17 6.22 -3.87
N GLY A 287 21.90 5.98 -3.50
CA GLY A 287 21.30 4.65 -3.41
C GLY A 287 21.52 3.97 -2.06
N SER A 288 22.12 4.65 -1.08
CA SER A 288 22.45 4.08 0.24
C SER A 288 21.18 3.89 1.09
N LEU A 289 20.81 2.65 1.40
CA LEU A 289 19.76 2.34 2.38
C LEU A 289 20.21 2.65 3.82
N ASP A 290 21.50 2.54 4.14
CA ASP A 290 22.04 2.92 5.45
C ASP A 290 21.77 4.41 5.76
N ALA A 291 21.87 5.27 4.73
CA ALA A 291 21.48 6.67 4.87
C ALA A 291 19.98 6.82 5.15
N HIS A 292 19.10 6.07 4.46
CA HIS A 292 17.66 6.10 4.72
C HIS A 292 17.33 5.61 6.13
N LYS A 293 17.97 4.54 6.58
CA LYS A 293 17.85 4.02 7.95
C LYS A 293 18.29 5.05 8.99
N SER A 294 19.41 5.74 8.74
CA SER A 294 19.89 6.83 9.59
C SER A 294 18.86 7.98 9.64
N GLY A 295 18.28 8.36 8.50
CA GLY A 295 17.20 9.33 8.43
C GLY A 295 15.98 8.88 9.22
N SER A 296 15.61 7.61 9.12
CA SER A 296 14.50 7.02 9.87
C SER A 296 14.74 7.06 11.38
N THR A 297 15.98 6.90 11.83
CA THR A 297 16.34 7.05 13.25
C THR A 297 16.11 8.47 13.76
N TYR A 298 16.50 9.50 12.98
CA TYR A 298 16.18 10.89 13.32
C TYR A 298 14.67 11.13 13.33
N TRP A 299 13.95 10.58 12.36
CA TRP A 299 12.49 10.66 12.28
C TRP A 299 11.80 10.07 13.52
N ILE A 300 12.23 8.89 13.98
CA ILE A 300 11.69 8.23 15.19
C ILE A 300 11.93 9.11 16.44
N LYS A 301 13.08 9.77 16.53
CA LYS A 301 13.45 10.63 17.65
C LYS A 301 12.69 11.97 17.68
N ASN A 302 12.20 12.44 16.54
CA ASN A 302 11.42 13.67 16.42
C ASN A 302 9.97 13.43 16.84
N LYS A 303 9.66 13.58 18.11
CA LYS A 303 8.34 13.27 18.69
C LYS A 303 7.34 14.40 18.43
N GLY A 304 6.15 14.05 17.93
CA GLY A 304 5.00 14.93 17.75
C GLY A 304 5.28 16.17 16.88
N PRO A 305 5.92 16.08 15.71
CA PRO A 305 6.13 17.24 14.85
C PRO A 305 4.79 17.82 14.39
N VAL A 306 4.75 19.12 14.13
CA VAL A 306 3.53 19.79 13.62
C VAL A 306 3.21 19.35 12.19
N VAL A 307 4.25 19.20 11.36
CA VAL A 307 4.19 18.65 10.02
C VAL A 307 4.97 17.34 10.01
N GLU A 308 4.27 16.25 9.76
CA GLU A 308 4.83 14.90 9.70
C GLU A 308 5.04 14.48 8.25
N THR A 309 6.12 13.76 8.00
CA THR A 309 6.46 13.22 6.68
C THR A 309 7.28 11.94 6.80
N TYR A 310 7.11 11.05 5.83
CA TYR A 310 8.04 9.95 5.58
C TYR A 310 8.04 9.69 4.07
N ILE A 311 9.21 9.50 3.48
CA ILE A 311 9.36 9.39 2.03
C ILE A 311 10.45 8.38 1.69
N GLY A 312 10.19 7.48 0.76
CA GLY A 312 11.16 6.48 0.28
C GLY A 312 10.51 5.28 -0.38
N PHE A 313 11.27 4.18 -0.43
CA PHE A 313 10.83 2.87 -0.88
C PHE A 313 10.37 2.07 0.34
N ILE A 314 9.06 1.97 0.58
CA ILE A 314 8.51 1.65 1.90
C ILE A 314 7.84 0.29 1.94
N GLU A 315 6.70 0.12 1.23
CA GLU A 315 5.81 -1.02 1.38
C GLU A 315 6.06 -2.09 0.32
N THR A 316 6.15 -3.35 0.76
CA THR A 316 6.53 -4.47 -0.10
C THR A 316 5.36 -5.28 -0.66
N TYR A 317 4.11 -4.85 -0.43
CA TYR A 317 2.89 -5.58 -0.81
C TYR A 317 2.80 -5.94 -2.30
N ARG A 318 3.30 -5.07 -3.18
CA ARG A 318 3.14 -5.19 -4.64
C ARG A 318 4.34 -5.84 -5.33
N ASP A 319 5.44 -6.09 -4.61
CA ASP A 319 6.52 -6.95 -5.08
C ASP A 319 6.09 -8.43 -4.99
N PRO A 320 6.07 -9.18 -6.10
CA PRO A 320 5.71 -10.59 -6.05
C PRO A 320 6.65 -11.45 -5.19
N ALA A 321 7.84 -10.96 -4.86
CA ALA A 321 8.77 -11.60 -3.92
C ALA A 321 8.66 -11.05 -2.49
N GLY A 322 7.92 -9.95 -2.27
CA GLY A 322 7.70 -9.35 -0.94
C GLY A 322 8.92 -8.67 -0.32
N MET A 323 9.87 -8.19 -1.13
CA MET A 323 11.15 -7.63 -0.65
C MET A 323 11.41 -6.20 -1.12
N ARG A 324 10.87 -5.80 -2.26
CA ARG A 324 11.12 -4.49 -2.88
C ARG A 324 10.04 -3.50 -2.48
N GLY A 325 10.48 -2.32 -2.04
CA GLY A 325 9.59 -1.26 -1.60
C GLY A 325 8.99 -0.50 -2.77
N GLU A 326 7.67 -0.28 -2.74
CA GLU A 326 7.01 0.71 -3.57
C GLU A 326 7.39 2.10 -3.08
N PHE A 327 7.64 3.05 -3.99
CA PHE A 327 7.89 4.43 -3.58
C PHE A 327 6.62 5.05 -3.00
N GLU A 328 6.78 5.71 -1.87
CA GLU A 328 5.68 6.37 -1.18
C GLU A 328 6.21 7.63 -0.50
N GLY A 329 5.35 8.65 -0.40
CA GLY A 329 5.65 9.84 0.35
C GLY A 329 4.38 10.50 0.87
N PHE A 330 4.35 10.85 2.15
CA PHE A 330 3.22 11.58 2.70
C PHE A 330 3.67 12.85 3.42
N VAL A 331 2.77 13.83 3.45
CA VAL A 331 2.86 15.06 4.25
C VAL A 331 1.53 15.27 4.93
N ALA A 332 1.55 15.41 6.24
CA ALA A 332 0.33 15.55 7.02
C ALA A 332 0.54 16.49 8.22
N MET A 333 -0.52 17.06 8.73
CA MET A 333 -0.50 17.99 9.86
C MET A 333 -1.13 17.35 11.09
N VAL A 334 -0.59 17.64 12.27
CA VAL A 334 -1.04 17.02 13.51
C VAL A 334 -2.48 17.40 13.86
N ASN A 335 -3.29 16.40 14.16
CA ASN A 335 -4.58 16.54 14.84
C ASN A 335 -4.34 16.42 16.35
N LYS A 336 -4.34 17.54 17.06
CA LYS A 336 -3.96 17.59 18.48
C LYS A 336 -4.89 16.81 19.39
N GLU A 337 -6.21 16.88 19.14
CA GLU A 337 -7.21 16.20 19.97
C GLU A 337 -7.09 14.68 19.88
N MET A 338 -7.09 14.14 18.67
CA MET A 338 -6.97 12.69 18.48
C MET A 338 -5.58 12.18 18.86
N SER A 339 -4.52 12.96 18.61
CA SER A 339 -3.16 12.60 19.02
C SER A 339 -3.01 12.51 20.55
N ALA A 340 -3.76 13.31 21.32
CA ALA A 340 -3.77 13.18 22.77
C ALA A 340 -4.38 11.83 23.23
N LYS A 341 -5.42 11.34 22.55
CA LYS A 341 -5.99 10.00 22.80
C LYS A 341 -4.96 8.90 22.52
N PHE A 342 -4.27 8.96 21.38
CA PHE A 342 -3.21 8.02 21.05
C PHE A 342 -2.01 8.10 22.00
N GLY A 343 -1.62 9.28 22.44
CA GLY A 343 -0.60 9.46 23.47
C GLY A 343 -0.97 8.78 24.79
N THR A 344 -2.23 8.85 25.18
CA THR A 344 -2.76 8.11 26.33
C THR A 344 -2.73 6.60 26.12
N LEU A 345 -3.09 6.12 24.91
CA LEU A 345 -3.01 4.69 24.56
C LEU A 345 -1.55 4.19 24.66
N VAL A 346 -0.58 4.96 24.15
CA VAL A 346 0.86 4.62 24.25
C VAL A 346 1.30 4.55 25.72
N ALA A 347 0.81 5.44 26.58
CA ALA A 347 1.12 5.39 28.01
C ALA A 347 0.65 4.08 28.68
N HIS A 348 -0.45 3.49 28.19
CA HIS A 348 -1.03 2.23 28.70
C HIS A 348 -0.52 0.99 27.96
N ALA A 349 0.31 1.13 26.93
CA ALA A 349 0.71 0.02 26.05
C ALA A 349 1.30 -1.17 26.80
N GLU A 350 2.20 -0.93 27.76
CA GLU A 350 2.86 -2.02 28.53
C GLU A 350 1.88 -2.83 29.41
N SER A 351 0.80 -2.20 29.89
CA SER A 351 -0.25 -2.94 30.62
C SER A 351 -1.12 -3.75 29.66
N LEU A 352 -1.44 -3.21 28.49
CA LEU A 352 -2.23 -3.89 27.46
C LEU A 352 -1.48 -5.07 26.84
N LEU A 353 -0.16 -4.98 26.65
CA LEU A 353 0.67 -6.08 26.17
C LEU A 353 0.60 -7.30 27.09
N LYS A 354 0.46 -7.11 28.41
CA LYS A 354 0.31 -8.21 29.38
C LYS A 354 -1.04 -8.94 29.30
N GLU A 355 -2.03 -8.35 28.65
CA GLU A 355 -3.34 -8.96 28.42
C GLU A 355 -3.34 -9.87 27.17
N LEU A 356 -2.34 -9.76 26.30
CA LEU A 356 -2.24 -10.60 25.12
C LEU A 356 -2.06 -12.07 25.48
N PRO A 357 -2.63 -13.00 24.69
CA PRO A 357 -2.82 -14.37 25.12
C PRO A 357 -1.56 -15.25 25.08
N TRP A 358 -0.47 -14.78 24.54
CA TRP A 358 0.79 -15.54 24.48
C TRP A 358 1.66 -15.33 25.73
N PRO A 359 2.56 -16.30 26.05
CA PRO A 359 3.49 -16.16 27.17
C PRO A 359 4.40 -14.93 27.03
N SER A 360 4.73 -14.29 28.13
CA SER A 360 5.59 -13.09 28.15
C SER A 360 6.96 -13.31 27.52
N THR A 361 7.46 -14.55 27.47
CA THR A 361 8.71 -14.92 26.78
C THR A 361 8.64 -14.75 25.26
N PHE A 362 7.43 -14.69 24.68
CA PHE A 362 7.17 -14.43 23.27
C PHE A 362 6.91 -12.93 23.00
N GLU A 363 6.99 -12.08 24.04
CA GLU A 363 6.90 -10.63 23.92
C GLU A 363 8.30 -10.00 23.98
N LYS A 364 8.42 -8.77 23.48
CA LYS A 364 9.65 -7.98 23.55
C LYS A 364 10.08 -7.76 24.99
N ASP A 365 11.37 -7.88 25.29
CA ASP A 365 11.92 -7.66 26.62
C ASP A 365 11.69 -6.22 27.10
N GLN A 366 11.71 -5.28 26.15
CA GLN A 366 11.42 -3.87 26.38
C GLN A 366 10.52 -3.35 25.25
N PHE A 367 9.42 -2.72 25.62
CA PHE A 367 8.57 -2.00 24.69
C PHE A 367 9.10 -0.57 24.51
N LEU A 368 9.64 -0.30 23.34
CA LEU A 368 10.07 1.04 22.97
C LEU A 368 8.86 1.86 22.61
N LYS A 369 8.37 2.68 23.55
CA LYS A 369 7.17 3.51 23.37
C LYS A 369 7.28 4.38 22.13
N PRO A 370 6.51 4.10 21.07
CA PRO A 370 6.57 4.88 19.84
C PRO A 370 5.87 6.21 20.01
N ASP A 371 6.16 7.13 19.11
CA ASP A 371 5.26 8.24 18.85
C ASP A 371 4.00 7.71 18.14
N TYR A 372 2.83 8.15 18.54
CA TYR A 372 1.59 7.81 17.89
C TYR A 372 0.73 9.07 17.74
N THR A 373 0.59 9.51 16.49
CA THR A 373 -0.10 10.76 16.16
C THR A 373 -1.24 10.51 15.20
N SER A 374 -2.31 11.28 15.35
CA SER A 374 -3.35 11.43 14.34
C SER A 374 -3.04 12.65 13.49
N LEU A 375 -3.09 12.50 12.20
CA LEU A 375 -2.64 13.49 11.22
C LEU A 375 -3.71 13.71 10.16
N ASP A 376 -3.90 14.97 9.76
CA ASP A 376 -4.70 15.30 8.58
C ASP A 376 -3.77 15.37 7.36
N VAL A 377 -3.98 14.46 6.44
CA VAL A 377 -3.17 14.32 5.21
C VAL A 377 -3.40 15.50 4.30
N LEU A 378 -2.32 16.18 3.94
CA LEU A 378 -2.24 17.16 2.86
C LEU A 378 -1.89 16.47 1.54
N THR A 379 -0.90 15.59 1.59
CA THR A 379 -0.37 14.86 0.45
C THR A 379 -0.11 13.40 0.83
N PHE A 380 -0.63 12.49 0.05
CA PHE A 380 -0.22 11.10 0.03
C PHE A 380 0.04 10.68 -1.42
N SER A 381 1.28 10.37 -1.75
CA SER A 381 1.71 9.97 -3.07
C SER A 381 2.18 8.53 -3.06
N GLY A 382 1.46 7.67 -3.78
CA GLY A 382 1.65 6.23 -3.86
C GLY A 382 0.48 5.58 -4.59
N SER A 383 0.35 4.27 -4.52
CA SER A 383 -0.71 3.52 -5.22
C SER A 383 -2.06 3.51 -4.49
N GLY A 384 -2.16 4.16 -3.35
CA GLY A 384 -3.40 4.28 -2.57
C GLY A 384 -3.14 4.89 -1.20
N ILE A 385 -4.18 5.43 -0.57
CA ILE A 385 -4.09 6.07 0.74
C ILE A 385 -4.53 5.06 1.81
N PRO A 386 -3.65 4.67 2.78
CA PRO A 386 -4.01 3.81 3.89
C PRO A 386 -4.77 4.60 4.98
N ALA A 387 -5.30 3.91 5.98
CA ALA A 387 -5.91 4.53 7.16
C ALA A 387 -4.91 4.78 8.29
N GLY A 388 -3.89 3.94 8.39
CA GLY A 388 -2.81 4.01 9.37
C GLY A 388 -1.51 3.51 8.79
N ILE A 389 -0.40 3.82 9.45
CA ILE A 389 0.95 3.45 9.04
C ILE A 389 1.78 3.13 10.29
N ASN A 390 2.52 2.03 10.27
CA ASN A 390 3.48 1.65 11.30
C ASN A 390 4.86 1.45 10.65
N ILE A 391 5.71 2.44 10.71
CA ILE A 391 7.01 2.49 10.03
C ILE A 391 8.14 3.01 10.95
N PRO A 392 9.41 2.76 10.59
CA PRO A 392 9.95 2.11 9.38
C PRO A 392 9.77 0.58 9.41
N ASN A 393 9.86 -0.05 8.22
CA ASN A 393 9.79 -1.50 8.08
C ASN A 393 11.14 -2.21 8.31
N TYR A 394 12.23 -1.48 8.43
CA TYR A 394 13.57 -2.01 8.74
C TYR A 394 13.59 -2.68 10.12
N ASP A 395 13.70 -4.00 10.16
CA ASP A 395 13.60 -4.77 11.41
C ASP A 395 14.64 -4.37 12.45
N GLU A 396 15.88 -4.16 12.05
CA GLU A 396 16.95 -3.74 12.96
C GLU A 396 16.69 -2.37 13.61
N ILE A 397 16.06 -1.43 12.85
CA ILE A 397 15.66 -0.13 13.39
C ILE A 397 14.48 -0.29 14.35
N ARG A 398 13.51 -1.13 14.00
CA ARG A 398 12.36 -1.42 14.87
C ARG A 398 12.78 -2.04 16.20
N GLN A 399 13.81 -2.90 16.19
CA GLN A 399 14.30 -3.57 17.40
C GLN A 399 15.20 -2.66 18.26
N SER A 400 16.00 -1.79 17.65
CA SER A 400 16.99 -0.96 18.37
C SER A 400 16.47 0.44 18.72
N GLU A 401 15.77 1.10 17.80
CA GLU A 401 15.31 2.50 17.93
C GLU A 401 13.78 2.61 18.09
N GLY A 402 13.04 1.60 17.61
CA GLY A 402 11.58 1.57 17.63
C GLY A 402 10.95 1.96 16.29
N PHE A 403 9.75 2.54 16.38
CA PHE A 403 8.90 2.87 15.23
C PHE A 403 7.97 4.02 15.59
N LYS A 404 7.29 4.59 14.60
CA LYS A 404 6.18 5.51 14.81
C LYS A 404 4.89 4.91 14.28
N ASN A 405 3.79 5.26 14.92
CA ASN A 405 2.45 5.01 14.44
C ASN A 405 1.82 6.33 13.98
N VAL A 406 1.18 6.28 12.83
CA VAL A 406 0.47 7.40 12.24
C VAL A 406 -0.94 6.95 11.89
N SER A 407 -1.94 7.61 12.43
CA SER A 407 -3.33 7.46 12.00
C SER A 407 -3.67 8.62 11.05
N LEU A 408 -4.20 8.31 9.87
CA LEU A 408 -4.58 9.33 8.90
C LEU A 408 -6.03 9.78 9.16
N GLY A 409 -6.16 10.74 10.09
CA GLY A 409 -7.41 11.13 10.73
C GLY A 409 -8.49 11.65 9.78
N ASN A 410 -8.12 12.35 8.71
CA ASN A 410 -9.09 12.81 7.71
C ASN A 410 -9.45 11.73 6.67
N VAL A 411 -8.65 10.67 6.53
CA VAL A 411 -8.94 9.55 5.61
C VAL A 411 -10.04 8.65 6.16
N ILE A 412 -10.01 8.35 7.46
CA ILE A 412 -10.96 7.43 8.08
C ILE A 412 -12.42 7.88 7.88
N PRO A 413 -12.85 9.07 8.34
CA PRO A 413 -14.24 9.49 8.16
C PRO A 413 -14.61 9.68 6.70
N THR A 414 -13.66 10.08 5.85
CA THR A 414 -13.89 10.22 4.40
C THR A 414 -14.22 8.87 3.76
N SER A 415 -13.60 7.79 4.20
CA SER A 415 -13.83 6.44 3.68
C SER A 415 -15.24 5.89 3.95
N PHE A 416 -15.92 6.41 4.97
CA PHE A 416 -17.29 6.00 5.33
C PHE A 416 -18.38 6.89 4.70
N LYS A 417 -18.05 8.00 4.05
CA LYS A 417 -19.04 8.90 3.43
C LYS A 417 -19.79 8.19 2.29
N GLY A 418 -21.12 8.09 2.43
CA GLY A 418 -22.01 7.52 1.39
C GLY A 418 -21.88 6.01 1.21
N PHE A 419 -21.16 5.34 2.07
CA PHE A 419 -20.98 3.89 2.03
C PHE A 419 -22.20 3.17 2.63
N ARG A 420 -22.64 2.07 2.01
CA ARG A 420 -23.76 1.24 2.50
C ARG A 420 -23.22 -0.11 2.99
N HIS A 421 -23.53 -0.45 4.24
CA HIS A 421 -23.20 -1.75 4.82
C HIS A 421 -24.26 -2.79 4.41
N GLN A 422 -23.92 -3.59 3.40
CA GLN A 422 -24.82 -4.65 2.90
C GLN A 422 -24.68 -5.91 3.72
N PHE A 423 -25.64 -6.82 3.58
CA PHE A 423 -25.66 -8.12 4.27
C PHE A 423 -25.72 -8.02 5.80
N LEU A 424 -26.27 -6.92 6.31
CA LEU A 424 -26.52 -6.71 7.74
C LEU A 424 -28.03 -6.53 7.99
N SER A 425 -28.45 -6.79 9.22
CA SER A 425 -29.78 -6.41 9.69
C SER A 425 -29.92 -4.88 9.75
N GLU A 426 -31.17 -4.36 9.70
CA GLU A 426 -31.41 -2.92 9.85
C GLU A 426 -30.83 -2.36 11.16
N ALA A 427 -30.90 -3.14 12.24
CA ALA A 427 -30.35 -2.76 13.53
C ALA A 427 -28.82 -2.67 13.48
N ASP A 428 -28.15 -3.59 12.80
CA ASP A 428 -26.69 -3.59 12.64
C ASP A 428 -26.24 -2.49 11.69
N VAL A 429 -27.00 -2.19 10.63
CA VAL A 429 -26.74 -1.04 9.76
C VAL A 429 -26.79 0.26 10.58
N ALA A 430 -27.81 0.44 11.43
CA ALA A 430 -27.90 1.63 12.29
C ALA A 430 -26.73 1.72 13.29
N MET A 431 -26.23 0.59 13.77
CA MET A 431 -25.02 0.55 14.63
C MET A 431 -23.76 0.96 13.84
N MET A 432 -23.59 0.45 12.62
CA MET A 432 -22.49 0.82 11.73
C MET A 432 -22.55 2.32 11.37
N ASP A 433 -23.70 2.82 10.96
CA ASP A 433 -23.87 4.23 10.59
C ASP A 433 -23.52 5.19 11.73
N LYS A 434 -23.76 4.78 12.97
CA LYS A 434 -23.51 5.63 14.14
C LYS A 434 -22.10 5.49 14.70
N PHE A 435 -21.53 4.29 14.72
CA PHE A 435 -20.32 4.00 15.50
C PHE A 435 -19.13 3.52 14.66
N ALA A 436 -19.27 3.28 13.34
CA ALA A 436 -18.22 2.68 12.54
C ALA A 436 -16.92 3.50 12.52
N VAL A 437 -17.01 4.82 12.49
CA VAL A 437 -15.83 5.71 12.51
C VAL A 437 -15.07 5.52 13.83
N THR A 438 -15.73 5.68 14.97
CA THR A 438 -15.09 5.52 16.30
C THR A 438 -14.57 4.09 16.51
N ALA A 439 -15.35 3.08 16.11
CA ALA A 439 -14.96 1.68 16.18
C ALA A 439 -13.70 1.40 15.34
N PHE A 440 -13.61 2.02 14.17
CA PHE A 440 -12.45 1.89 13.30
C PHE A 440 -11.23 2.63 13.86
N GLU A 441 -11.41 3.81 14.45
CA GLU A 441 -10.32 4.54 15.15
C GLU A 441 -9.74 3.74 16.32
N VAL A 442 -10.60 3.10 17.13
CA VAL A 442 -10.17 2.17 18.19
C VAL A 442 -9.36 1.01 17.61
N ASN A 443 -9.89 0.37 16.55
CA ASN A 443 -9.21 -0.76 15.92
C ASN A 443 -7.87 -0.36 15.33
N VAL A 444 -7.79 0.75 14.58
CA VAL A 444 -6.54 1.26 13.99
C VAL A 444 -5.54 1.60 15.10
N GLY A 445 -5.99 2.26 16.19
CA GLY A 445 -5.13 2.56 17.32
C GLY A 445 -4.44 1.32 17.90
N LEU A 446 -5.20 0.26 18.14
CA LEU A 446 -4.68 -0.98 18.68
C LEU A 446 -3.89 -1.79 17.66
N HIS A 447 -4.34 -1.83 16.41
CA HIS A 447 -3.70 -2.52 15.29
C HIS A 447 -2.27 -2.00 15.06
N GLU A 448 -2.12 -0.67 14.93
CA GLU A 448 -0.82 -0.06 14.67
C GLU A 448 0.12 -0.16 15.89
N LEU A 449 -0.37 0.24 17.08
CA LEU A 449 0.46 0.32 18.28
C LEU A 449 0.87 -1.06 18.78
N LEU A 450 -0.10 -1.93 19.02
CA LEU A 450 0.08 -3.20 19.71
C LEU A 450 0.00 -4.41 18.75
N GLY A 451 -0.71 -4.29 17.64
CA GLY A 451 -0.69 -5.26 16.57
C GLY A 451 0.71 -5.38 15.99
N HIS A 452 1.17 -4.41 15.25
CA HIS A 452 2.53 -4.41 14.68
C HIS A 452 3.63 -4.19 15.72
N GLY A 453 3.31 -3.53 16.84
CA GLY A 453 4.28 -3.21 17.87
C GLY A 453 4.66 -4.37 18.79
N SER A 454 3.84 -5.42 18.90
CA SER A 454 4.02 -6.54 19.83
C SER A 454 4.82 -7.71 19.23
N GLY A 455 5.24 -8.59 20.11
CA GLY A 455 5.85 -9.86 19.76
C GLY A 455 7.36 -9.79 19.54
N LYS A 456 8.05 -10.86 19.97
CA LYS A 456 9.48 -11.04 19.87
C LYS A 456 9.81 -12.05 18.77
N LEU A 457 10.79 -11.74 17.92
CA LEU A 457 11.41 -12.71 17.03
C LEU A 457 12.56 -13.37 17.75
N PHE A 458 12.55 -14.70 17.83
CA PHE A 458 13.66 -15.45 18.40
C PHE A 458 14.81 -15.53 17.41
N ARG A 459 15.98 -15.00 17.81
CA ARG A 459 17.15 -14.85 16.96
C ARG A 459 18.35 -15.53 17.55
N LYS A 460 19.17 -16.06 16.66
CA LYS A 460 20.50 -16.54 16.97
C LYS A 460 21.54 -15.76 16.15
N GLU A 461 22.50 -15.14 16.83
CA GLU A 461 23.64 -14.43 16.21
C GLU A 461 24.93 -15.04 16.73
N GLY A 462 25.64 -15.77 15.87
CA GLY A 462 26.77 -16.59 16.28
C GLY A 462 26.34 -17.67 17.27
N ASP A 463 26.90 -17.66 18.48
CA ASP A 463 26.55 -18.58 19.56
C ASP A 463 25.57 -17.97 20.58
N GLN A 464 25.09 -16.75 20.34
CA GLN A 464 24.18 -16.05 21.25
C GLN A 464 22.74 -16.09 20.76
N TYR A 465 21.82 -16.27 21.73
CA TYR A 465 20.37 -16.20 21.50
C TYR A 465 19.83 -14.96 22.20
N ASN A 466 18.80 -14.33 21.61
CA ASN A 466 18.07 -13.24 22.26
C ASN A 466 16.96 -13.76 23.21
N PHE A 467 16.91 -15.05 23.44
CA PHE A 467 15.99 -15.73 24.36
C PHE A 467 16.70 -16.90 25.07
N ASP A 468 16.13 -17.39 26.16
CA ASP A 468 16.69 -18.55 26.86
C ASP A 468 16.25 -19.86 26.17
N VAL A 469 17.11 -20.42 25.33
CA VAL A 469 16.86 -21.65 24.55
C VAL A 469 16.63 -22.88 25.45
N GLU A 470 17.10 -22.85 26.69
CA GLU A 470 16.96 -23.97 27.62
C GLU A 470 15.63 -23.97 28.39
N THR A 471 15.03 -22.78 28.59
CA THR A 471 13.84 -22.65 29.45
C THR A 471 12.58 -22.23 28.71
N VAL A 472 12.68 -21.61 27.52
CA VAL A 472 11.51 -21.16 26.78
C VAL A 472 10.74 -22.33 26.18
N ILE A 473 9.50 -22.47 26.60
CA ILE A 473 8.58 -23.53 26.17
C ILE A 473 7.63 -23.01 25.10
N ASN A 474 7.52 -23.75 24.02
CA ASN A 474 6.53 -23.52 22.97
C ASN A 474 5.13 -23.93 23.52
N PRO A 475 4.19 -22.97 23.66
CA PRO A 475 2.88 -23.26 24.27
C PRO A 475 1.99 -24.15 23.41
N LEU A 476 2.31 -24.34 22.12
CA LEU A 476 1.54 -25.20 21.21
C LEU A 476 1.93 -26.69 21.34
N THR A 477 3.18 -26.96 21.67
CA THR A 477 3.73 -28.33 21.74
C THR A 477 4.09 -28.75 23.15
N ASN A 478 4.07 -27.82 24.10
CA ASN A 478 4.53 -28.00 25.48
C ASN A 478 5.97 -28.56 25.59
N SER A 479 6.82 -28.19 24.61
CA SER A 479 8.23 -28.59 24.53
C SER A 479 9.11 -27.37 24.32
N LYS A 480 10.44 -27.49 24.45
CA LYS A 480 11.37 -26.40 24.18
C LYS A 480 11.22 -25.89 22.75
N VAL A 481 11.47 -24.60 22.55
CA VAL A 481 11.58 -24.00 21.22
C VAL A 481 12.76 -24.62 20.47
N THR A 482 12.54 -25.01 19.20
CA THR A 482 13.53 -25.71 18.36
C THR A 482 13.85 -24.98 17.06
N SER A 483 13.22 -23.84 16.80
CA SER A 483 13.47 -23.02 15.59
C SER A 483 13.49 -21.53 15.90
N TRP A 484 14.24 -20.79 15.13
CA TRP A 484 14.48 -19.35 15.28
C TRP A 484 14.98 -18.74 13.98
N TYR A 485 15.24 -17.43 14.00
CA TYR A 485 15.87 -16.69 12.91
C TYR A 485 17.39 -16.76 13.07
N GLU A 486 18.09 -17.24 12.06
CA GLU A 486 19.54 -17.25 12.01
C GLU A 486 20.10 -15.86 11.62
N ALA A 487 21.40 -15.64 11.80
CA ALA A 487 22.03 -14.39 11.43
C ALA A 487 21.72 -13.98 9.97
N GLY A 488 21.24 -12.75 9.79
CA GLY A 488 20.83 -12.21 8.50
C GLY A 488 19.45 -12.66 8.01
N ASP A 489 18.69 -13.46 8.78
CA ASP A 489 17.27 -13.69 8.51
C ASP A 489 16.46 -12.50 8.99
N THR A 490 15.49 -12.07 8.16
CA THR A 490 14.45 -11.13 8.54
C THR A 490 13.09 -11.82 8.49
N TYR A 491 12.06 -11.18 9.03
CA TYR A 491 10.69 -11.67 8.88
C TYR A 491 10.33 -11.80 7.40
N ASP A 492 10.60 -10.78 6.61
CA ASP A 492 10.30 -10.76 5.18
C ASP A 492 11.07 -11.82 4.39
N SER A 493 12.35 -12.02 4.70
CA SER A 493 13.15 -13.04 4.02
C SER A 493 12.69 -14.47 4.31
N LYS A 494 12.08 -14.72 5.48
CA LYS A 494 11.52 -16.03 5.83
C LYS A 494 10.08 -16.22 5.35
N PHE A 495 9.20 -15.28 5.66
CA PHE A 495 7.77 -15.39 5.36
C PHE A 495 7.44 -15.05 3.91
N THR A 496 8.28 -14.28 3.23
CA THR A 496 8.15 -13.93 1.80
C THR A 496 6.71 -13.49 1.43
N SER A 497 6.11 -14.06 0.41
CA SER A 497 4.76 -13.72 -0.04
C SER A 497 3.63 -14.00 0.98
N LEU A 498 3.88 -14.81 2.01
CA LEU A 498 2.94 -15.00 3.11
C LEU A 498 2.98 -13.82 4.09
N GLY A 499 4.13 -13.16 4.22
CA GLY A 499 4.46 -12.25 5.32
C GLY A 499 3.46 -11.14 5.53
N SER A 500 3.11 -10.40 4.50
CA SER A 500 2.18 -9.26 4.62
C SER A 500 0.80 -9.69 5.14
N ALA A 501 0.16 -10.68 4.52
CA ALA A 501 -1.18 -11.11 4.94
C ALA A 501 -1.20 -11.74 6.34
N TYR A 502 -0.14 -12.44 6.69
CA TYR A 502 0.03 -13.07 7.99
C TYR A 502 0.18 -12.02 9.12
N GLU A 503 1.02 -11.01 8.89
CA GLU A 503 1.22 -9.93 9.85
C GLU A 503 -0.01 -9.07 10.02
N GLU A 504 -0.70 -8.71 8.93
CA GLU A 504 -1.96 -7.99 8.99
C GLU A 504 -3.02 -8.76 9.78
N CYS A 505 -3.11 -10.08 9.57
CA CYS A 505 -4.04 -10.92 10.32
C CYS A 505 -3.72 -10.92 11.81
N ARG A 506 -2.44 -10.98 12.19
CA ARG A 506 -2.01 -10.90 13.58
C ARG A 506 -2.36 -9.55 14.21
N ALA A 507 -2.09 -8.46 13.50
CA ALA A 507 -2.37 -7.11 13.98
C ALA A 507 -3.88 -6.85 14.14
N GLU A 508 -4.70 -7.26 13.17
CA GLU A 508 -6.16 -7.17 13.26
C GLU A 508 -6.72 -8.01 14.43
N CYS A 509 -6.20 -9.22 14.66
CA CYS A 509 -6.58 -10.05 15.81
C CYS A 509 -6.22 -9.40 17.14
N VAL A 510 -5.06 -8.74 17.26
CA VAL A 510 -4.67 -7.98 18.45
C VAL A 510 -5.65 -6.83 18.68
N GLY A 511 -6.00 -6.08 17.63
CA GLY A 511 -6.99 -5.02 17.68
C GLY A 511 -8.33 -5.51 18.20
N LEU A 512 -8.88 -6.61 17.67
CA LEU A 512 -10.12 -7.22 18.13
C LEU A 512 -10.03 -7.67 19.60
N TYR A 513 -8.95 -8.36 19.96
CA TYR A 513 -8.77 -8.92 21.29
C TYR A 513 -8.74 -7.82 22.37
N LEU A 514 -7.98 -6.75 22.13
CA LEU A 514 -7.82 -5.63 23.05
C LEU A 514 -8.97 -4.61 22.99
N SER A 515 -9.80 -4.59 21.94
CA SER A 515 -11.01 -3.75 21.87
C SER A 515 -12.06 -4.08 22.94
N LEU A 516 -11.90 -5.22 23.62
CA LEU A 516 -12.74 -5.62 24.75
C LEU A 516 -12.38 -4.90 26.06
N ASN A 517 -11.22 -4.24 26.11
CA ASN A 517 -10.75 -3.54 27.30
C ASN A 517 -11.50 -2.20 27.46
N GLN A 518 -12.12 -2.01 28.64
CA GLN A 518 -12.93 -0.82 28.92
C GLN A 518 -12.08 0.46 29.05
N ASP A 519 -10.84 0.36 29.51
CA ASP A 519 -9.94 1.52 29.61
C ASP A 519 -9.53 2.02 28.21
N VAL A 520 -9.36 1.10 27.25
CA VAL A 520 -9.16 1.49 25.83
C VAL A 520 -10.35 2.27 25.32
N LEU A 521 -11.57 1.74 25.49
CA LEU A 521 -12.79 2.43 25.01
C LEU A 521 -12.97 3.80 25.66
N LYS A 522 -12.61 3.93 26.94
CA LYS A 522 -12.63 5.21 27.66
C LYS A 522 -11.60 6.20 27.12
N ILE A 523 -10.40 5.76 26.72
CA ILE A 523 -9.39 6.60 26.08
C ILE A 523 -9.96 7.24 24.80
N PHE A 524 -10.76 6.49 24.04
CA PHE A 524 -11.42 7.01 22.84
C PHE A 524 -12.71 7.78 23.11
N GLY A 525 -13.05 8.01 24.38
CA GLY A 525 -14.12 8.91 24.79
C GLY A 525 -15.49 8.22 24.91
N THR A 526 -15.53 6.89 25.04
CA THR A 526 -16.77 6.11 25.17
C THR A 526 -16.84 5.36 26.50
N GLU A 527 -17.99 5.42 27.17
CA GLU A 527 -18.24 4.75 28.44
C GLU A 527 -19.64 4.07 28.47
N GLY A 528 -19.82 3.12 29.35
CA GLY A 528 -21.11 2.45 29.58
C GLY A 528 -21.70 1.81 28.32
N VAL A 529 -22.96 2.12 28.00
CA VAL A 529 -23.66 1.54 26.85
C VAL A 529 -23.02 1.95 25.52
N GLU A 530 -22.45 3.15 25.44
CA GLU A 530 -21.78 3.62 24.23
C GLU A 530 -20.49 2.83 23.98
N ALA A 531 -19.68 2.58 25.01
CA ALA A 531 -18.50 1.73 24.91
C ALA A 531 -18.85 0.30 24.44
N GLU A 532 -19.93 -0.28 24.98
CA GLU A 532 -20.41 -1.60 24.56
C GLU A 532 -20.88 -1.58 23.08
N ASN A 533 -21.43 -0.48 22.61
CA ASN A 533 -21.81 -0.32 21.21
C ASN A 533 -20.61 -0.18 20.29
N VAL A 534 -19.61 0.62 20.67
CA VAL A 534 -18.35 0.75 19.92
C VAL A 534 -17.61 -0.59 19.86
N MET A 535 -17.50 -1.30 20.98
CA MET A 535 -16.91 -2.64 21.03
C MET A 535 -17.64 -3.62 20.10
N TYR A 536 -18.98 -3.67 20.16
CA TYR A 536 -19.78 -4.48 19.25
C TYR A 536 -19.53 -4.11 17.78
N THR A 537 -19.55 -2.82 17.47
CA THR A 537 -19.35 -2.33 16.10
C THR A 537 -17.95 -2.64 15.58
N THR A 538 -16.93 -2.64 16.43
CA THR A 538 -15.55 -3.03 16.07
C THR A 538 -15.53 -4.50 15.57
N TRP A 539 -16.14 -5.42 16.32
CA TRP A 539 -16.25 -6.82 15.94
C TRP A 539 -17.13 -7.02 14.70
N LEU A 540 -18.30 -6.36 14.68
CA LEU A 540 -19.23 -6.43 13.55
C LEU A 540 -18.56 -5.96 12.26
N ASN A 541 -17.84 -4.83 12.29
CA ASN A 541 -17.14 -4.29 11.12
C ASN A 541 -16.06 -5.25 10.59
N MET A 542 -15.29 -5.87 11.47
CA MET A 542 -14.28 -6.85 11.10
C MET A 542 -14.89 -8.06 10.41
N LEU A 543 -15.92 -8.66 11.01
CA LEU A 543 -16.59 -9.84 10.49
C LEU A 543 -17.40 -9.52 9.22
N TRP A 544 -17.98 -8.33 9.16
CA TRP A 544 -18.64 -7.82 7.96
C TRP A 544 -17.62 -7.64 6.81
N ALA A 545 -16.47 -7.05 7.07
CA ALA A 545 -15.42 -6.90 6.06
C ALA A 545 -14.94 -8.27 5.54
N GLY A 546 -14.82 -9.26 6.41
CA GLY A 546 -14.48 -10.65 6.04
C GLY A 546 -15.54 -11.34 5.18
N SER A 547 -16.84 -11.12 5.47
CA SER A 547 -17.95 -11.81 4.80
C SER A 547 -18.49 -11.07 3.56
N ALA A 548 -18.49 -9.74 3.58
CA ALA A 548 -19.15 -8.91 2.57
C ALA A 548 -18.19 -8.27 1.56
N LYS A 549 -16.90 -8.16 1.87
CA LYS A 549 -15.93 -7.45 1.03
C LYS A 549 -14.69 -8.26 0.67
N ALA A 550 -14.22 -9.12 1.55
CA ALA A 550 -12.93 -9.79 1.36
C ALA A 550 -12.84 -10.53 0.02
N LEU A 551 -13.89 -11.24 -0.36
CA LEU A 551 -13.92 -12.03 -1.60
C LEU A 551 -13.95 -11.20 -2.90
N GLU A 552 -14.14 -9.88 -2.81
CA GLU A 552 -13.89 -8.97 -3.95
C GLU A 552 -12.41 -9.03 -4.37
N MET A 553 -11.52 -9.32 -3.42
CA MET A 553 -10.07 -9.37 -3.56
C MET A 553 -9.53 -10.80 -3.67
N TYR A 554 -10.35 -11.76 -4.10
CA TYR A 554 -9.94 -13.13 -4.39
C TYR A 554 -10.08 -13.44 -5.88
N SER A 555 -9.03 -13.97 -6.48
CA SER A 555 -9.01 -14.43 -7.88
C SER A 555 -9.23 -15.93 -7.96
N PRO A 556 -10.41 -16.41 -8.42
CA PRO A 556 -10.64 -17.85 -8.61
C PRO A 556 -9.74 -18.46 -9.68
N ALA A 557 -9.37 -17.69 -10.70
CA ALA A 557 -8.55 -18.16 -11.81
C ALA A 557 -7.13 -18.54 -11.37
N SER A 558 -6.52 -17.71 -10.50
CA SER A 558 -5.18 -17.96 -9.95
C SER A 558 -5.21 -18.59 -8.56
N LYS A 559 -6.38 -18.72 -7.94
CA LYS A 559 -6.57 -19.11 -6.53
C LYS A 559 -5.74 -18.25 -5.55
N LYS A 560 -5.63 -16.95 -5.85
CA LYS A 560 -4.84 -16.01 -5.06
C LYS A 560 -5.69 -14.92 -4.43
N TRP A 561 -5.27 -14.53 -3.25
CA TRP A 561 -5.68 -13.28 -2.63
C TRP A 561 -4.87 -12.13 -3.20
N LEU A 562 -5.54 -11.03 -3.52
CA LEU A 562 -4.99 -9.86 -4.20
C LEU A 562 -4.73 -8.70 -3.24
N GLN A 563 -5.08 -8.86 -1.96
CA GLN A 563 -4.91 -7.83 -0.94
C GLN A 563 -4.82 -8.46 0.46
N SER A 564 -3.76 -8.08 1.20
CA SER A 564 -3.39 -8.68 2.48
C SER A 564 -4.43 -8.54 3.58
N HIS A 565 -4.99 -7.34 3.77
CA HIS A 565 -6.04 -7.11 4.77
C HIS A 565 -7.34 -7.86 4.45
N SER A 566 -7.69 -8.00 3.17
CA SER A 566 -8.88 -8.76 2.77
C SER A 566 -8.72 -10.23 3.08
N GLN A 567 -7.55 -10.81 2.80
CA GLN A 567 -7.23 -12.18 3.19
C GLN A 567 -7.26 -12.34 4.70
N ALA A 568 -6.64 -11.42 5.45
CA ALA A 568 -6.60 -11.42 6.91
C ALA A 568 -8.02 -11.40 7.52
N ARG A 569 -8.89 -10.52 7.06
CA ARG A 569 -10.28 -10.40 7.54
C ARG A 569 -11.14 -11.61 7.21
N TYR A 570 -10.91 -12.21 6.05
CA TYR A 570 -11.55 -13.48 5.69
C TYR A 570 -11.09 -14.61 6.63
N VAL A 571 -9.79 -14.72 6.90
CA VAL A 571 -9.23 -15.68 7.85
C VAL A 571 -9.85 -15.51 9.24
N ILE A 572 -9.94 -14.28 9.75
CA ILE A 572 -10.56 -13.96 11.04
C ILE A 572 -12.03 -14.39 11.06
N LEU A 573 -12.78 -14.13 9.98
CA LEU A 573 -14.16 -14.60 9.85
C LEU A 573 -14.23 -16.13 9.94
N GLN A 574 -13.38 -16.87 9.22
CA GLN A 574 -13.36 -18.34 9.27
C GLN A 574 -13.07 -18.87 10.68
N VAL A 575 -12.13 -18.25 11.40
CA VAL A 575 -11.84 -18.59 12.80
C VAL A 575 -13.06 -18.38 13.69
N CYS A 576 -13.80 -17.29 13.51
CA CYS A 576 -15.00 -17.00 14.29
C CYS A 576 -16.19 -17.92 13.92
N LEU A 577 -16.32 -18.32 12.65
CA LEU A 577 -17.31 -19.31 12.20
C LEU A 577 -17.01 -20.70 12.77
N GLU A 578 -15.73 -21.12 12.78
CA GLU A 578 -15.28 -22.39 13.36
C GLU A 578 -15.48 -22.46 14.88
N ALA A 579 -15.50 -21.31 15.58
CA ALA A 579 -15.76 -21.25 17.01
C ALA A 579 -17.12 -21.85 17.41
N GLY A 580 -18.08 -21.87 16.49
CA GLY A 580 -19.40 -22.49 16.70
C GLY A 580 -20.28 -21.74 17.70
N GLU A 581 -21.05 -22.50 18.47
CA GLU A 581 -21.96 -21.99 19.52
C GLU A 581 -22.93 -20.88 19.02
N ASP A 582 -23.23 -20.86 17.73
CA ASP A 582 -24.05 -19.82 17.11
C ASP A 582 -23.52 -18.38 17.31
N PHE A 583 -22.19 -18.24 17.50
CA PHE A 583 -21.56 -16.94 17.72
C PHE A 583 -21.59 -16.07 16.46
N VAL A 584 -21.18 -16.63 15.33
CA VAL A 584 -21.21 -15.97 14.02
C VAL A 584 -21.89 -16.88 13.00
N LYS A 585 -22.78 -16.32 12.19
CA LYS A 585 -23.45 -17.04 11.12
C LYS A 585 -23.52 -16.17 9.87
N VAL A 586 -23.36 -16.80 8.71
CA VAL A 586 -23.72 -16.19 7.43
C VAL A 586 -24.77 -17.06 6.76
N THR A 587 -25.89 -16.48 6.41
CA THR A 587 -27.02 -17.19 5.79
C THR A 587 -27.37 -16.58 4.43
N GLU A 588 -27.72 -17.41 3.48
CA GLU A 588 -28.27 -16.99 2.20
C GLU A 588 -29.78 -16.73 2.38
N THR A 589 -30.17 -15.45 2.42
CA THR A 589 -31.56 -15.05 2.67
C THR A 589 -32.41 -15.11 1.42
N GLU A 590 -31.83 -14.83 0.26
CA GLU A 590 -32.43 -15.03 -1.06
C GLU A 590 -31.43 -15.86 -1.91
N PRO A 591 -31.86 -17.04 -2.38
CA PRO A 591 -30.95 -17.93 -3.13
C PRO A 591 -30.29 -17.25 -4.34
N GLY A 592 -28.95 -17.24 -4.36
CA GLY A 592 -28.15 -16.60 -5.42
C GLY A 592 -28.17 -15.08 -5.46
N LYS A 593 -28.82 -14.40 -4.49
CA LYS A 593 -29.01 -12.96 -4.54
C LYS A 593 -28.54 -12.20 -3.29
N ASN A 594 -28.80 -12.73 -2.10
CA ASN A 594 -28.55 -11.97 -0.89
C ASN A 594 -28.03 -12.84 0.28
N LEU A 595 -27.20 -12.25 1.13
CA LEU A 595 -26.63 -12.86 2.34
C LEU A 595 -27.05 -12.07 3.57
N LEU A 596 -26.92 -12.67 4.75
CA LEU A 596 -27.05 -12.01 6.03
C LEU A 596 -25.98 -12.50 6.99
N LEU A 597 -25.12 -11.60 7.46
CA LEU A 597 -24.24 -11.81 8.59
C LEU A 597 -25.00 -11.57 9.90
N SER A 598 -24.90 -12.50 10.83
CA SER A 598 -25.43 -12.38 12.18
C SER A 598 -24.32 -12.62 13.19
N VAL A 599 -24.19 -11.75 14.18
CA VAL A 599 -23.20 -11.84 15.26
C VAL A 599 -23.94 -11.78 16.60
N ASP A 600 -23.76 -12.82 17.41
CA ASP A 600 -24.34 -12.82 18.78
C ASP A 600 -23.45 -11.98 19.70
N ARG A 601 -23.89 -10.75 19.95
CA ARG A 601 -23.19 -9.77 20.77
C ARG A 601 -22.82 -10.31 22.15
N SER A 602 -23.67 -11.15 22.76
CA SER A 602 -23.46 -11.69 24.11
C SER A 602 -22.29 -12.66 24.20
N LYS A 603 -21.84 -13.22 23.06
CA LYS A 603 -20.77 -14.22 22.96
C LYS A 603 -19.41 -13.63 22.58
N ILE A 604 -19.34 -12.35 22.27
CA ILE A 604 -18.05 -11.71 21.91
C ILE A 604 -17.02 -11.85 23.02
N LYS A 605 -17.39 -11.51 24.27
CA LYS A 605 -16.48 -11.54 25.43
C LYS A 605 -16.11 -12.95 25.92
N THR A 606 -16.78 -13.98 25.42
CA THR A 606 -16.57 -15.39 25.78
C THR A 606 -16.06 -16.18 24.58
N VAL A 607 -16.93 -16.63 23.71
CA VAL A 607 -16.60 -17.44 22.52
C VAL A 607 -15.67 -16.70 21.57
N GLY A 608 -15.99 -15.45 21.24
CA GLY A 608 -15.17 -14.62 20.34
C GLY A 608 -13.77 -14.37 20.90
N LYS A 609 -13.69 -13.92 22.16
CA LYS A 609 -12.40 -13.67 22.84
C LYS A 609 -11.54 -14.93 22.86
N LYS A 610 -12.13 -16.08 23.18
CA LYS A 610 -11.40 -17.36 23.22
C LYS A 610 -10.89 -17.75 21.83
N ALA A 611 -11.72 -17.71 20.81
CA ALA A 611 -11.36 -18.11 19.45
C ALA A 611 -10.21 -17.25 18.89
N ILE A 612 -10.32 -15.93 19.03
CA ILE A 612 -9.26 -15.01 18.60
C ILE A 612 -8.00 -15.16 19.45
N GLY A 613 -8.13 -15.38 20.77
CA GLY A 613 -6.99 -15.61 21.66
C GLY A 613 -6.20 -16.87 21.31
N ASP A 614 -6.88 -17.99 21.12
CA ASP A 614 -6.26 -19.26 20.72
C ASP A 614 -5.57 -19.16 19.36
N PHE A 615 -6.17 -18.40 18.42
CA PHE A 615 -5.59 -18.14 17.11
C PHE A 615 -4.36 -17.22 17.19
N LEU A 616 -4.42 -16.17 18.01
CA LEU A 616 -3.30 -15.25 18.26
C LEU A 616 -2.07 -15.99 18.82
N VAL A 617 -2.25 -16.94 19.75
CA VAL A 617 -1.12 -17.73 20.27
C VAL A 617 -0.42 -18.46 19.12
N LYS A 618 -1.16 -19.07 18.19
CA LYS A 618 -0.59 -19.75 17.02
C LYS A 618 0.16 -18.77 16.11
N LEU A 619 -0.48 -17.65 15.77
CA LEU A 619 0.12 -16.62 14.93
C LEU A 619 1.44 -16.10 15.53
N GLN A 620 1.45 -15.80 16.84
CA GLN A 620 2.64 -15.28 17.50
C GLN A 620 3.74 -16.32 17.61
N VAL A 621 3.42 -17.56 17.99
CA VAL A 621 4.42 -18.62 18.16
C VAL A 621 5.13 -18.91 16.83
N TYR A 622 4.39 -19.12 15.75
CA TYR A 622 5.01 -19.39 14.44
C TYR A 622 5.84 -18.21 13.93
N LYS A 623 5.36 -16.97 14.16
CA LYS A 623 6.14 -15.77 13.84
C LYS A 623 7.42 -15.71 14.66
N SER A 624 7.34 -15.87 15.98
CA SER A 624 8.50 -15.79 16.89
C SER A 624 9.58 -16.81 16.55
N THR A 625 9.18 -18.02 16.23
CA THR A 625 10.09 -19.15 15.97
C THR A 625 10.53 -19.25 14.51
N GLY A 626 9.96 -18.44 13.62
CA GLY A 626 10.22 -18.54 12.17
C GLY A 626 9.74 -19.88 11.58
N ASP A 627 8.72 -20.52 12.19
CA ASP A 627 8.12 -21.76 11.68
C ASP A 627 7.13 -21.44 10.53
N VAL A 628 7.70 -21.09 9.40
CA VAL A 628 6.94 -20.71 8.19
C VAL A 628 6.07 -21.85 7.68
N LYS A 629 6.51 -23.10 7.82
CA LYS A 629 5.74 -24.26 7.35
C LYS A 629 4.42 -24.38 8.09
N SER A 630 4.45 -24.40 9.41
CA SER A 630 3.22 -24.48 10.22
C SER A 630 2.34 -23.23 10.06
N ALA A 631 2.96 -22.05 9.94
CA ALA A 631 2.27 -20.81 9.62
C ALA A 631 1.51 -20.90 8.31
N GLN A 632 2.15 -21.35 7.25
CA GLN A 632 1.57 -21.49 5.90
C GLN A 632 0.44 -22.53 5.87
N GLU A 633 0.64 -23.70 6.50
CA GLU A 633 -0.38 -24.74 6.57
C GLU A 633 -1.64 -24.25 7.29
N MET A 634 -1.47 -23.59 8.46
CA MET A 634 -2.58 -23.01 9.20
C MET A 634 -3.28 -21.90 8.41
N PHE A 635 -2.52 -20.96 7.85
CA PHE A 635 -3.07 -19.82 7.16
C PHE A 635 -3.78 -20.21 5.88
N ASN A 636 -3.25 -21.19 5.14
CA ASN A 636 -3.89 -21.75 3.94
C ASN A 636 -5.24 -22.40 4.28
N LYS A 637 -5.35 -23.15 5.40
CA LYS A 637 -6.62 -23.75 5.85
C LYS A 637 -7.72 -22.69 5.93
N TYR A 638 -7.45 -21.55 6.57
CA TYR A 638 -8.44 -20.49 6.77
C TYR A 638 -8.58 -19.55 5.58
N SER A 639 -7.60 -19.54 4.66
CA SER A 639 -7.63 -18.73 3.43
C SER A 639 -8.34 -19.42 2.28
N GLU A 640 -8.69 -20.70 2.43
CA GLU A 640 -9.32 -21.48 1.36
C GLU A 640 -10.71 -20.94 1.03
N VAL A 641 -10.97 -20.77 -0.26
CA VAL A 641 -12.27 -20.37 -0.81
C VAL A 641 -12.81 -21.55 -1.62
N SER A 642 -13.74 -22.28 -1.03
CA SER A 642 -14.37 -23.44 -1.62
C SER A 642 -15.88 -23.45 -1.39
N ASP A 643 -16.58 -24.41 -1.99
CA ASP A 643 -18.00 -24.68 -1.72
C ASP A 643 -18.17 -25.88 -0.79
N ASP A 644 -17.06 -26.41 -0.27
CA ASP A 644 -17.06 -27.52 0.67
C ASP A 644 -17.43 -27.01 2.08
N GLY A 645 -18.24 -27.81 2.80
CA GLY A 645 -18.65 -27.48 4.16
C GLY A 645 -19.95 -26.68 4.26
N ALA A 646 -20.10 -25.95 5.39
CA ALA A 646 -21.35 -25.24 5.73
C ALA A 646 -21.57 -23.93 4.96
N TYR A 647 -20.48 -23.36 4.45
CA TYR A 647 -20.48 -22.03 3.85
C TYR A 647 -19.88 -22.09 2.43
N PRO A 648 -20.69 -22.05 1.37
CA PRO A 648 -20.23 -22.18 -0.02
C PRO A 648 -19.67 -20.84 -0.55
N TRP A 649 -18.48 -20.47 -0.07
CA TRP A 649 -17.87 -19.16 -0.33
C TRP A 649 -17.52 -18.93 -1.80
N ALA A 650 -17.14 -19.97 -2.54
CA ALA A 650 -16.84 -19.83 -3.97
C ALA A 650 -18.11 -19.42 -4.75
N ARG A 651 -19.26 -20.01 -4.44
CA ARG A 651 -20.56 -19.64 -5.02
C ARG A 651 -21.02 -18.27 -4.52
N TRP A 652 -20.93 -18.00 -3.20
CA TRP A 652 -21.36 -16.74 -2.59
C TRP A 652 -20.55 -15.53 -3.07
N ARG A 653 -19.34 -15.75 -3.55
CA ARG A 653 -18.55 -14.68 -4.17
C ARG A 653 -19.30 -13.96 -5.28
N SER A 654 -20.12 -14.65 -6.09
CA SER A 654 -20.92 -14.02 -7.14
C SER A 654 -21.98 -13.07 -6.55
N ILE A 655 -22.57 -13.43 -5.41
CA ILE A 655 -23.52 -12.56 -4.68
C ILE A 655 -22.79 -11.31 -4.17
N ILE A 656 -21.62 -11.47 -3.55
CA ILE A 656 -20.82 -10.37 -3.03
C ILE A 656 -20.44 -9.41 -4.16
N LEU A 657 -19.98 -9.93 -5.30
CA LEU A 657 -19.61 -9.12 -6.45
C LEU A 657 -20.79 -8.35 -7.07
N ALA A 658 -21.99 -8.96 -7.07
CA ALA A 658 -23.20 -8.29 -7.56
C ALA A 658 -23.59 -7.07 -6.70
N HIS A 659 -23.16 -7.03 -5.45
CA HIS A 659 -23.38 -5.93 -4.51
C HIS A 659 -22.16 -5.04 -4.31
N LYS A 660 -21.10 -5.27 -5.06
CA LYS A 660 -19.87 -4.49 -4.94
C LYS A 660 -20.12 -3.01 -5.20
N GLN A 661 -19.71 -2.18 -4.25
CA GLN A 661 -19.74 -0.73 -4.40
C GLN A 661 -18.41 -0.23 -4.97
N PRO A 662 -18.43 0.75 -5.88
CA PRO A 662 -17.24 1.38 -6.38
C PRO A 662 -16.44 2.00 -5.23
N ARG A 663 -15.11 1.78 -5.22
CA ARG A 663 -14.25 2.47 -4.27
C ARG A 663 -14.19 3.94 -4.60
N GLN A 664 -14.35 4.78 -3.58
CA GLN A 664 -14.26 6.23 -3.71
C GLN A 664 -12.84 6.66 -4.11
N ILE A 665 -12.75 7.69 -4.95
CA ILE A 665 -11.51 8.37 -5.29
C ILE A 665 -11.41 9.65 -4.46
N MET A 666 -10.33 9.79 -3.69
CA MET A 666 -10.12 10.94 -2.82
C MET A 666 -9.40 12.05 -3.58
N VAL A 667 -10.01 13.24 -3.60
CA VAL A 667 -9.44 14.43 -4.22
C VAL A 667 -8.53 15.11 -3.21
N GLN A 668 -7.22 15.13 -3.50
CA GLN A 668 -6.19 15.81 -2.71
C GLN A 668 -5.93 17.19 -3.29
N HIS A 669 -5.77 18.17 -2.41
CA HIS A 669 -5.50 19.56 -2.78
C HIS A 669 -4.02 19.78 -3.15
N ASN A 670 -3.76 20.79 -3.96
CA ASN A 670 -2.39 21.25 -4.25
C ASN A 670 -2.04 22.45 -3.36
N THR A 671 -0.75 22.69 -3.22
CA THR A 671 -0.22 23.88 -2.56
C THR A 671 0.50 24.76 -3.58
N LYS A 672 0.35 26.07 -3.46
CA LYS A 672 0.96 27.07 -4.35
C LYS A 672 1.69 28.11 -3.50
N VAL A 673 2.97 28.34 -3.81
CA VAL A 673 3.77 29.40 -3.19
C VAL A 673 3.37 30.74 -3.80
N ASN A 674 3.09 31.70 -2.93
CA ASN A 674 2.84 33.09 -3.29
C ASN A 674 3.72 34.00 -2.40
N GLY A 675 4.88 34.40 -2.91
CA GLY A 675 5.90 35.10 -2.12
C GLY A 675 6.43 34.23 -0.99
N ASN A 676 6.22 34.65 0.25
CA ASN A 676 6.63 33.93 1.46
C ASN A 676 5.48 33.13 2.12
N THR A 677 4.33 33.05 1.46
CA THR A 677 3.16 32.32 1.95
C THR A 677 2.82 31.16 1.03
N VAL A 678 2.03 30.21 1.53
CA VAL A 678 1.54 29.07 0.76
C VAL A 678 0.02 29.05 0.88
N GLU A 679 -0.63 28.92 -0.28
CA GLU A 679 -2.09 28.80 -0.39
C GLU A 679 -2.47 27.39 -0.85
N ILE A 680 -3.65 26.91 -0.43
CA ILE A 680 -4.25 25.68 -0.92
C ILE A 680 -5.10 26.00 -2.17
N SER A 681 -4.82 25.28 -3.26
CA SER A 681 -5.69 25.20 -4.42
C SER A 681 -6.70 24.08 -4.22
N LYS A 682 -7.99 24.45 -4.09
CA LYS A 682 -9.09 23.50 -3.92
C LYS A 682 -9.62 23.01 -5.24
N TYR A 683 -10.08 21.76 -5.24
CA TYR A 683 -10.72 21.14 -6.41
C TYR A 683 -12.06 20.52 -6.01
N PRO A 684 -13.08 20.58 -6.89
CA PRO A 684 -14.35 19.90 -6.66
C PRO A 684 -14.16 18.39 -6.49
N ALA A 685 -15.01 17.76 -5.68
CA ALA A 685 -15.07 16.32 -5.51
C ALA A 685 -15.78 15.65 -6.71
N THR A 686 -15.20 15.79 -7.89
CA THR A 686 -15.68 15.26 -9.18
C THR A 686 -14.50 14.70 -9.98
N ALA A 687 -14.78 13.94 -11.04
CA ALA A 687 -13.74 13.45 -11.94
C ALA A 687 -12.98 14.61 -12.59
N GLU A 688 -13.67 15.66 -13.00
CA GLU A 688 -13.09 16.87 -13.60
C GLU A 688 -12.15 17.57 -12.60
N GLY A 689 -12.60 17.79 -11.37
CA GLY A 689 -11.79 18.42 -10.33
C GLY A 689 -10.57 17.58 -9.95
N PHE A 690 -10.70 16.26 -9.90
CA PHE A 690 -9.59 15.34 -9.67
C PHE A 690 -8.55 15.44 -10.80
N VAL A 691 -8.97 15.35 -12.04
CA VAL A 691 -8.09 15.45 -13.23
C VAL A 691 -7.41 16.82 -13.27
N GLN A 692 -8.15 17.92 -13.01
CA GLN A 692 -7.59 19.26 -12.91
C GLN A 692 -6.48 19.35 -11.86
N SER A 693 -6.66 18.74 -10.67
CA SER A 693 -5.64 18.75 -9.63
C SER A 693 -4.32 18.15 -10.11
N TRP A 694 -4.37 17.11 -10.93
CA TRP A 694 -3.18 16.45 -11.48
C TRP A 694 -2.54 17.23 -12.64
N SER A 695 -3.32 17.85 -13.52
CA SER A 695 -2.79 18.68 -14.60
C SER A 695 -2.05 19.90 -14.05
N GLU A 696 -2.54 20.50 -12.96
CA GLU A 696 -1.89 21.66 -12.33
C GLU A 696 -0.68 21.26 -11.49
N ARG A 697 -0.67 20.04 -10.89
CA ARG A 697 0.42 19.51 -10.07
C ARG A 697 1.72 19.36 -10.85
N PHE A 698 1.62 18.92 -12.09
CA PHE A 698 2.75 18.71 -12.99
C PHE A 698 2.58 19.53 -14.27
N SER A 699 2.56 20.85 -14.14
CA SER A 699 2.37 21.78 -15.28
C SER A 699 3.54 21.82 -16.27
N SER A 700 4.61 21.06 -16.03
CA SER A 700 5.82 21.01 -16.86
C SER A 700 5.91 19.67 -17.60
N SER A 701 6.12 19.71 -18.91
CA SER A 701 6.40 18.53 -19.77
C SER A 701 7.65 17.74 -19.39
N LYS A 702 8.46 18.26 -18.46
CA LYS A 702 9.67 17.58 -17.96
C LYS A 702 9.37 16.20 -17.35
N VAL A 703 8.27 16.03 -16.63
CA VAL A 703 7.90 14.73 -16.02
C VAL A 703 7.56 13.68 -17.07
N GLU A 704 6.89 14.08 -18.16
CA GLU A 704 6.59 13.19 -19.28
C GLU A 704 7.88 12.68 -19.92
N SER A 705 8.80 13.61 -20.25
CA SER A 705 10.08 13.26 -20.86
C SER A 705 10.92 12.34 -19.97
N LEU A 706 10.86 12.52 -18.63
CA LEU A 706 11.55 11.64 -17.68
C LEU A 706 10.98 10.22 -17.70
N LEU A 707 9.66 10.08 -17.69
CA LEU A 707 9.00 8.78 -17.73
C LEU A 707 9.18 8.08 -19.07
N GLU A 708 9.09 8.81 -20.19
CA GLU A 708 9.35 8.30 -21.53
C GLU A 708 10.80 7.82 -21.68
N SER A 709 11.77 8.54 -21.09
CA SER A 709 13.19 8.16 -21.10
C SER A 709 13.45 6.89 -20.28
N LEU A 710 12.82 6.75 -19.11
CA LEU A 710 12.89 5.53 -18.28
C LEU A 710 12.30 4.34 -19.00
N TRP A 711 11.12 4.52 -19.62
CA TRP A 711 10.52 3.49 -20.46
C TRP A 711 11.44 3.08 -21.62
N GLN A 712 12.00 4.03 -22.35
CA GLN A 712 12.88 3.74 -23.48
C GLN A 712 14.13 2.95 -23.09
N LYS A 713 14.71 3.25 -21.92
CA LYS A 713 15.86 2.52 -21.36
C LYS A 713 15.50 1.06 -21.07
N ASP A 714 14.29 0.81 -20.57
CA ASP A 714 13.85 -0.49 -20.10
C ASP A 714 13.12 -1.34 -21.15
N ALA A 715 12.58 -0.73 -22.22
CA ALA A 715 11.73 -1.37 -23.22
C ALA A 715 12.33 -2.68 -23.80
N LYS A 716 13.63 -2.69 -24.06
CA LYS A 716 14.33 -3.89 -24.59
C LYS A 716 14.29 -5.12 -23.69
N TYR A 717 14.01 -4.93 -22.39
CA TYR A 717 13.92 -6.04 -21.42
C TYR A 717 12.48 -6.53 -21.23
N PHE A 718 11.48 -5.70 -21.54
CA PHE A 718 10.07 -5.99 -21.27
C PHE A 718 9.23 -6.29 -22.52
N TYR A 719 9.75 -5.99 -23.71
CA TYR A 719 9.05 -6.25 -24.97
C TYR A 719 9.91 -7.13 -25.87
N ALA A 720 9.30 -8.16 -26.48
CA ALA A 720 9.97 -9.02 -27.46
C ALA A 720 10.39 -8.22 -28.70
N GLU A 721 9.49 -7.31 -29.13
CA GLU A 721 9.76 -6.28 -30.16
C GLU A 721 9.43 -4.93 -29.52
N PRO A 722 10.44 -4.14 -29.10
CA PRO A 722 10.18 -2.83 -28.56
C PRO A 722 9.42 -1.95 -29.54
N PRO A 723 8.35 -1.25 -29.09
CA PRO A 723 7.66 -0.27 -29.94
C PRO A 723 8.61 0.78 -30.52
N ALA A 724 8.19 1.43 -31.60
CA ALA A 724 8.99 2.46 -32.26
C ALA A 724 9.51 3.50 -31.26
N LYS A 725 10.75 3.95 -31.44
CA LYS A 725 11.36 4.96 -30.57
C LYS A 725 10.45 6.19 -30.49
N LEU A 726 10.12 6.59 -29.27
CA LEU A 726 9.52 7.90 -29.01
C LEU A 726 10.50 8.96 -29.54
N SER A 727 10.01 9.90 -30.35
CA SER A 727 10.88 10.98 -30.80
C SER A 727 11.36 11.75 -29.58
N ALA A 728 12.67 11.83 -29.39
CA ALA A 728 13.23 12.70 -28.36
C ALA A 728 12.68 14.12 -28.62
N ALA A 729 11.88 14.62 -27.71
CA ALA A 729 11.61 16.05 -27.66
C ALA A 729 12.95 16.71 -27.31
N CYS A 730 13.46 17.55 -28.22
CA CYS A 730 14.65 18.36 -28.04
C CYS A 730 14.47 19.34 -26.87
#